data_063e6bba226138aa67f9cc524d0c220b
#
_entry.id   063e6bba226138aa67f9cc524d0c220b
#
_cell.length_a   1.000
_cell.length_b   1.000
_cell.length_c   1.000
_cell.angle_alpha   90.00
_cell.angle_beta   90.00
_cell.angle_gamma   90.00
#
_symmetry.space_group_name_H-M   'P 1'
#
loop_
_entity.id
_entity.type
_entity.pdbx_description
1 polymer ?
#
loop_
_entity_poly.entity_id
_entity_poly.type
_entity_poly.pdbx_seq_one_letter_code
_entity_poly.pdbx_strand_id
1 'polypeptide(L)'
;MTQTSIEHHFPVNELSALAQKERPDLSRPPLYLHKWWARRFGSVFRSIILSTFLPPEEDAWDYQYQHTDFDGKIVLDSFMGGGTTVFEALRLGCQVVGCDVNPVAWWTTKAAIEQPASTKALWDGFRHLDDTVGRRIKDLYRTRCPICGREADVVHVRWVKVAPCKACGEQVRLHNNYVLGRRGKEYSIFCPDCGEVFKTHDPGESHRCPSCGNHFEPRDGVRHGAYFTCPRPNCGQRQAILDAQPSDSLPEYEMYAVVYGCPIHDWDIKQAEDFDQEAYNRAVRLFERSKEELPYPSQTIPDGYNTEQMLKHNYQNWYEMFTPRQLLALGWLVKAIQELPSDVRDTFITTFSYLVNYTSIFCTARPGRISAIRGVFSHHAYIPPTESVENNPWGGKRRSGTYPSLFEGTLKAYEYRQQPFERRLTPKSSSATERVPIPGDRIDGRLADDFNTLKNTDKNALLLCQSSQDLPLPERSVDAVITDPPYFDNVMYGELSDFFYVWLRLFLKERYPFFASAHTPKMAEVIKNQPAGKDEDFFLSGLTMVFEEARRVLKDEGLMVFTFHHREHEAWSSVMGAVLDAGFYVSAIYPVQAEMSTSLHIRDQQAIEYDSIVVCRKRMGDGRISWEQLEDQVHFQAAETLEQLQENGQGLSRADVSVIVLGKCLELYSKHYPDVMEGEQAVLVGEAIDRLWTIIDSLSIEEIVSRLPFNLDEVTKAYAIALAGRREIPFDELNKRLRHRGLSTSIFSDEQLVAIEGKSVQVVRPNERRDYLEARLERGQRLLDIDRVHYLYVEYRYGANFRQFRQRWRSQALDELCRYLAEVTGDTVYDKIVEAAF
;
A
#
# COMPACT_ATOMS: atom_id res chain seq x y z
N MET A 1 -5.43 -3.74 38.62
CA MET A 1 -5.44 -4.50 37.36
C MET A 1 -4.08 -5.05 37.15
N THR A 2 -3.97 -6.31 36.72
CA THR A 2 -2.66 -6.90 36.39
C THR A 2 -2.22 -6.32 35.05
N GLN A 3 -1.08 -5.64 35.03
CA GLN A 3 -0.48 -5.12 33.81
C GLN A 3 0.13 -6.26 32.99
N THR A 4 0.30 -6.05 31.70
CA THR A 4 0.89 -7.01 30.75
C THR A 4 2.12 -6.42 30.07
N SER A 5 2.93 -7.25 29.43
CA SER A 5 4.18 -6.85 28.76
C SER A 5 3.98 -5.64 27.83
N ILE A 6 2.89 -5.63 27.03
CA ILE A 6 2.65 -4.54 26.06
C ILE A 6 2.43 -3.17 26.70
N GLU A 7 2.11 -3.08 27.97
CA GLU A 7 1.92 -1.80 28.66
C GLU A 7 3.24 -1.23 29.22
N HIS A 8 4.30 -2.06 29.29
CA HIS A 8 5.60 -1.67 29.80
C HIS A 8 6.67 -1.63 28.71
N HIS A 9 6.68 -2.64 27.86
CA HIS A 9 7.71 -2.82 26.86
C HIS A 9 7.13 -3.44 25.58
N PHE A 10 7.62 -2.97 24.44
CA PHE A 10 7.35 -3.57 23.14
C PHE A 10 8.63 -3.52 22.28
N PRO A 11 9.05 -4.60 21.61
CA PRO A 11 10.34 -4.69 20.92
C PRO A 11 10.31 -3.96 19.56
N VAL A 12 10.13 -2.64 19.60
CA VAL A 12 9.96 -1.76 18.43
C VAL A 12 11.13 -1.88 17.46
N ASN A 13 12.36 -1.89 17.97
CA ASN A 13 13.58 -1.83 17.18
C ASN A 13 13.79 -3.12 16.38
N GLU A 14 13.67 -4.24 17.05
CA GLU A 14 13.83 -5.58 16.49
C GLU A 14 12.74 -5.86 15.45
N LEU A 15 11.51 -5.50 15.76
CA LEU A 15 10.36 -5.68 14.87
C LEU A 15 10.44 -4.77 13.65
N SER A 16 10.81 -3.50 13.80
CA SER A 16 10.97 -2.58 12.68
C SER A 16 12.08 -3.06 11.73
N ALA A 17 13.22 -3.52 12.27
CA ALA A 17 14.29 -4.10 11.47
C ALA A 17 13.86 -5.37 10.72
N LEU A 18 13.05 -6.23 11.35
CA LEU A 18 12.49 -7.42 10.72
C LEU A 18 11.44 -7.09 9.66
N ALA A 19 10.50 -6.18 9.98
CA ALA A 19 9.41 -5.77 9.09
C ALA A 19 9.92 -5.19 7.77
N GLN A 20 11.00 -4.38 7.79
CA GLN A 20 11.66 -3.87 6.58
C GLN A 20 12.10 -4.97 5.60
N LYS A 21 12.36 -6.17 6.08
CA LYS A 21 12.82 -7.34 5.32
C LYS A 21 11.76 -8.41 5.14
N GLU A 22 10.63 -8.29 5.82
CA GLU A 22 9.53 -9.22 5.70
C GLU A 22 8.92 -9.13 4.29
N ARG A 23 9.14 -10.20 3.53
CA ARG A 23 8.46 -10.38 2.24
C ARG A 23 7.18 -11.17 2.50
N PRO A 24 6.03 -10.52 2.38
CA PRO A 24 4.78 -11.11 2.83
C PRO A 24 4.49 -12.47 2.23
N ASP A 25 4.65 -12.61 0.90
CA ASP A 25 4.44 -13.86 0.14
C ASP A 25 5.38 -15.02 0.57
N LEU A 26 6.51 -14.70 1.17
CA LEU A 26 7.49 -15.67 1.65
C LEU A 26 7.44 -15.89 3.18
N SER A 27 6.85 -14.94 3.91
CA SER A 27 6.81 -14.98 5.38
C SER A 27 5.53 -15.62 5.89
N ARG A 28 4.39 -15.34 5.25
CA ARG A 28 3.06 -15.84 5.61
C ARG A 28 2.27 -16.27 4.35
N PRO A 29 2.69 -17.34 3.64
CA PRO A 29 2.04 -17.74 2.39
C PRO A 29 0.51 -17.87 2.45
N PRO A 30 -0.13 -18.36 3.55
CA PRO A 30 -1.58 -18.47 3.60
C PRO A 30 -2.32 -17.14 3.50
N LEU A 31 -1.74 -16.06 4.04
CA LEU A 31 -2.34 -14.73 3.96
C LEU A 31 -2.27 -14.16 2.52
N TYR A 32 -1.44 -14.72 1.64
CA TYR A 32 -1.24 -14.28 0.25
C TYR A 32 -1.91 -15.18 -0.79
N LEU A 33 -2.81 -16.05 -0.37
CA LEU A 33 -3.67 -16.82 -1.28
C LEU A 33 -4.65 -15.95 -2.05
N HIS A 34 -4.88 -14.74 -1.60
CA HIS A 34 -5.76 -13.77 -2.23
C HIS A 34 -5.21 -12.35 -2.06
N LYS A 35 -5.57 -11.44 -2.97
CA LYS A 35 -5.28 -10.02 -2.82
C LYS A 35 -6.14 -9.43 -1.70
N TRP A 36 -5.49 -8.73 -0.78
CA TRP A 36 -6.09 -7.79 0.15
C TRP A 36 -5.18 -6.57 0.27
N TRP A 37 -5.74 -5.38 0.42
CA TRP A 37 -4.99 -4.12 0.47
C TRP A 37 -4.57 -3.80 1.89
N ALA A 38 -3.49 -3.04 2.04
CA ALA A 38 -2.97 -2.58 3.32
C ALA A 38 -2.83 -3.71 4.37
N ARG A 39 -2.34 -4.88 3.95
CA ARG A 39 -2.13 -6.02 4.84
C ARG A 39 -0.93 -5.78 5.75
N ARG A 40 -1.12 -5.96 7.05
CA ARG A 40 -0.12 -5.73 8.08
C ARG A 40 0.91 -6.87 8.16
N PHE A 41 2.09 -6.58 8.74
CA PHE A 41 3.13 -7.57 8.95
C PHE A 41 2.73 -8.59 10.02
N GLY A 42 2.79 -9.88 9.68
CA GLY A 42 2.46 -10.95 10.62
C GLY A 42 3.40 -11.03 11.81
N SER A 43 4.69 -10.70 11.63
CA SER A 43 5.66 -10.65 12.73
C SER A 43 5.28 -9.61 13.79
N VAL A 44 4.77 -8.45 13.38
CA VAL A 44 4.33 -7.38 14.30
C VAL A 44 3.08 -7.82 15.06
N PHE A 45 2.08 -8.37 14.36
CA PHE A 45 0.83 -8.81 15.00
C PHE A 45 1.05 -10.02 15.92
N ARG A 46 1.97 -10.93 15.57
CA ARG A 46 2.41 -11.99 16.49
C ARG A 46 2.96 -11.39 17.79
N SER A 47 3.85 -10.40 17.72
CA SER A 47 4.41 -9.74 18.90
C SER A 47 3.37 -8.95 19.68
N ILE A 48 2.40 -8.31 19.04
CA ILE A 48 1.27 -7.65 19.72
C ILE A 48 0.50 -8.67 20.57
N ILE A 49 0.15 -9.83 20.01
CA ILE A 49 -0.60 -10.86 20.73
C ILE A 49 0.24 -11.45 21.86
N LEU A 50 1.52 -11.76 21.63
CA LEU A 50 2.46 -12.21 22.66
C LEU A 50 2.50 -11.20 23.82
N SER A 51 2.81 -9.93 23.55
CA SER A 51 2.93 -8.90 24.58
C SER A 51 1.60 -8.62 25.31
N THR A 52 0.46 -8.87 24.65
CA THR A 52 -0.86 -8.68 25.26
C THR A 52 -1.14 -9.69 26.36
N PHE A 53 -0.59 -10.89 26.25
CA PHE A 53 -0.87 -11.98 27.21
C PHE A 53 0.32 -12.36 28.10
N LEU A 54 1.54 -11.92 27.79
CA LEU A 54 2.71 -12.14 28.61
C LEU A 54 2.70 -11.25 29.87
N PRO A 55 3.26 -11.72 31.01
CA PRO A 55 3.50 -10.91 32.19
C PRO A 55 4.35 -9.66 31.91
N PRO A 56 4.25 -8.60 32.73
CA PRO A 56 4.93 -7.33 32.48
C PRO A 56 6.46 -7.40 32.46
N GLU A 57 7.05 -8.40 33.12
CA GLU A 57 8.49 -8.66 33.21
C GLU A 57 9.05 -9.43 32.01
N GLU A 58 8.21 -9.95 31.11
CA GLU A 58 8.62 -10.76 29.97
C GLU A 58 8.63 -9.98 28.66
N ASP A 59 9.68 -10.16 27.85
CA ASP A 59 9.80 -9.52 26.53
C ASP A 59 9.24 -10.43 25.44
N ALA A 60 8.29 -9.94 24.66
CA ALA A 60 7.71 -10.67 23.55
C ALA A 60 8.74 -11.10 22.47
N TRP A 61 9.87 -10.39 22.37
CA TRP A 61 10.94 -10.76 21.45
C TRP A 61 11.56 -12.11 21.77
N ASP A 62 11.69 -12.46 23.03
CA ASP A 62 12.21 -13.76 23.46
C ASP A 62 11.28 -14.91 23.03
N TYR A 63 9.98 -14.63 22.88
CA TYR A 63 8.95 -15.59 22.45
C TYR A 63 8.70 -15.60 20.93
N GLN A 64 9.26 -14.64 20.20
CA GLN A 64 9.01 -14.48 18.75
C GLN A 64 9.35 -15.74 17.95
N TYR A 65 10.36 -16.50 18.37
CA TYR A 65 10.87 -17.68 17.69
C TYR A 65 10.61 -18.98 18.45
N GLN A 66 9.68 -18.97 19.40
CA GLN A 66 9.32 -20.11 20.22
C GLN A 66 7.86 -20.47 20.07
N HIS A 67 7.54 -21.73 20.31
CA HIS A 67 6.15 -22.16 20.43
C HIS A 67 5.56 -21.59 21.72
N THR A 68 4.42 -20.93 21.58
CA THR A 68 3.67 -20.37 22.70
C THR A 68 2.20 -20.70 22.48
N ASP A 69 1.53 -21.11 23.54
CA ASP A 69 0.13 -21.55 23.51
C ASP A 69 -0.67 -20.78 24.57
N PHE A 70 -1.57 -19.92 24.11
CA PHE A 70 -2.51 -19.20 24.94
C PHE A 70 -3.89 -19.86 24.95
N ASP A 71 -3.92 -21.18 25.19
CA ASP A 71 -5.16 -21.95 25.28
C ASP A 71 -6.18 -21.29 26.23
N GLY A 72 -7.44 -21.29 25.82
CA GLY A 72 -8.54 -20.66 26.56
C GLY A 72 -8.62 -19.14 26.47
N LYS A 73 -7.66 -18.45 25.81
CA LYS A 73 -7.78 -17.01 25.49
C LYS A 73 -8.59 -16.81 24.23
N ILE A 74 -9.49 -15.81 24.25
CA ILE A 74 -10.31 -15.43 23.09
C ILE A 74 -9.90 -14.06 22.62
N VAL A 75 -9.48 -13.95 21.36
CA VAL A 75 -9.11 -12.70 20.69
C VAL A 75 -10.19 -12.30 19.69
N LEU A 76 -10.65 -11.05 19.77
CA LEU A 76 -11.55 -10.46 18.78
C LEU A 76 -10.76 -9.54 17.84
N ASP A 77 -10.97 -9.71 16.53
CA ASP A 77 -10.60 -8.75 15.49
C ASP A 77 -11.87 -8.17 14.88
N SER A 78 -12.20 -6.92 15.20
CA SER A 78 -13.42 -6.24 14.76
C SER A 78 -13.32 -5.66 13.33
N PHE A 79 -12.13 -5.67 12.72
CA PHE A 79 -11.89 -5.28 11.32
C PHE A 79 -10.92 -6.27 10.68
N MET A 80 -11.32 -7.55 10.61
CA MET A 80 -10.38 -8.64 10.31
C MET A 80 -9.72 -8.54 8.93
N GLY A 81 -10.31 -7.86 7.96
CA GLY A 81 -9.75 -7.61 6.64
C GLY A 81 -9.12 -8.86 6.01
N GLY A 82 -7.80 -8.81 5.81
CA GLY A 82 -7.04 -9.93 5.28
C GLY A 82 -6.71 -11.04 6.29
N GLY A 83 -7.18 -10.94 7.56
CA GLY A 83 -7.11 -11.98 8.58
C GLY A 83 -5.76 -12.10 9.31
N THR A 84 -4.93 -11.07 9.34
CA THR A 84 -3.61 -11.16 9.98
C THR A 84 -3.71 -11.47 11.47
N THR A 85 -4.53 -10.74 12.22
CA THR A 85 -4.77 -10.99 13.66
C THR A 85 -5.33 -12.39 13.90
N VAL A 86 -6.40 -12.74 13.16
CA VAL A 86 -7.06 -14.05 13.26
C VAL A 86 -6.05 -15.19 13.04
N PHE A 87 -5.21 -15.05 12.04
CA PHE A 87 -4.19 -16.04 11.68
C PHE A 87 -3.10 -16.20 12.75
N GLU A 88 -2.55 -15.09 13.25
CA GLU A 88 -1.47 -15.14 14.26
C GLU A 88 -2.01 -15.57 15.64
N ALA A 89 -3.24 -15.17 16.00
CA ALA A 89 -3.86 -15.60 17.25
C ALA A 89 -4.14 -17.11 17.27
N LEU A 90 -4.67 -17.68 16.17
CA LEU A 90 -4.84 -19.13 16.04
C LEU A 90 -3.51 -19.87 16.15
N ARG A 91 -2.45 -19.31 15.57
CA ARG A 91 -1.10 -19.87 15.61
C ARG A 91 -0.51 -19.88 17.02
N LEU A 92 -0.93 -18.94 17.87
CA LEU A 92 -0.57 -18.83 19.29
C LEU A 92 -1.57 -19.54 20.21
N GLY A 93 -2.39 -20.46 19.69
CA GLY A 93 -3.31 -21.30 20.45
C GLY A 93 -4.59 -20.61 20.92
N CYS A 94 -4.80 -19.33 20.60
CA CYS A 94 -6.03 -18.63 20.97
C CYS A 94 -7.25 -19.15 20.22
N GLN A 95 -8.43 -19.07 20.85
CA GLN A 95 -9.67 -19.01 20.12
C GLN A 95 -9.86 -17.60 19.51
N VAL A 96 -10.45 -17.52 18.34
CA VAL A 96 -10.57 -16.22 17.65
C VAL A 96 -11.99 -15.92 17.20
N VAL A 97 -12.38 -14.66 17.29
CA VAL A 97 -13.54 -14.10 16.63
C VAL A 97 -13.06 -13.04 15.64
N GLY A 98 -13.34 -13.23 14.35
CA GLY A 98 -13.06 -12.23 13.32
C GLY A 98 -14.36 -11.69 12.77
N CYS A 99 -14.50 -10.36 12.66
CA CYS A 99 -15.65 -9.71 12.07
C CYS A 99 -15.23 -8.75 10.98
N ASP A 100 -15.95 -8.76 9.86
CA ASP A 100 -15.80 -7.76 8.80
C ASP A 100 -17.12 -7.65 8.03
N VAL A 101 -17.47 -6.45 7.63
CA VAL A 101 -18.65 -6.18 6.81
C VAL A 101 -18.47 -6.70 5.37
N ASN A 102 -17.23 -6.86 4.94
CA ASN A 102 -16.89 -7.21 3.56
C ASN A 102 -16.82 -8.74 3.33
N PRO A 103 -17.68 -9.31 2.48
CA PRO A 103 -17.67 -10.76 2.20
C PRO A 103 -16.35 -11.29 1.64
N VAL A 104 -15.58 -10.45 0.93
CA VAL A 104 -14.27 -10.84 0.39
C VAL A 104 -13.24 -10.96 1.51
N ALA A 105 -13.28 -10.08 2.54
CA ALA A 105 -12.48 -10.21 3.75
C ALA A 105 -12.77 -11.51 4.48
N TRP A 106 -14.07 -11.80 4.68
CA TRP A 106 -14.52 -13.04 5.30
C TRP A 106 -14.00 -14.28 4.54
N TRP A 107 -14.15 -14.28 3.21
CA TRP A 107 -13.68 -15.39 2.37
C TRP A 107 -12.16 -15.58 2.41
N THR A 108 -11.42 -14.50 2.33
CA THR A 108 -9.95 -14.53 2.37
C THR A 108 -9.41 -15.01 3.70
N THR A 109 -10.00 -14.56 4.81
CA THR A 109 -9.64 -14.98 6.16
C THR A 109 -9.97 -16.45 6.37
N LYS A 110 -11.16 -16.91 5.96
CA LYS A 110 -11.53 -18.33 5.96
C LYS A 110 -10.50 -19.16 5.20
N ALA A 111 -10.16 -18.78 3.96
CA ALA A 111 -9.19 -19.50 3.14
C ALA A 111 -7.78 -19.53 3.73
N ALA A 112 -7.38 -18.51 4.51
CA ALA A 112 -6.07 -18.45 5.16
C ALA A 112 -5.96 -19.44 6.33
N ILE A 113 -7.04 -19.71 7.06
CA ILE A 113 -7.00 -20.50 8.30
C ILE A 113 -7.52 -21.94 8.13
N GLU A 114 -8.52 -22.19 7.29
CA GLU A 114 -9.07 -23.53 7.09
C GLU A 114 -8.10 -24.48 6.39
N GLN A 115 -8.06 -25.72 6.87
CA GLN A 115 -7.28 -26.77 6.23
C GLN A 115 -8.08 -27.43 5.09
N PRO A 116 -7.49 -27.64 3.91
CA PRO A 116 -8.06 -28.50 2.89
C PRO A 116 -7.95 -29.97 3.33
N ALA A 117 -8.73 -30.83 2.70
CA ALA A 117 -8.83 -32.25 3.06
C ALA A 117 -7.47 -32.98 3.05
N SER A 118 -6.67 -32.81 2.01
CA SER A 118 -5.29 -33.33 1.93
C SER A 118 -4.55 -32.81 0.71
N THR A 119 -3.22 -32.82 0.75
CA THR A 119 -2.38 -32.52 -0.42
C THR A 119 -2.69 -33.42 -1.61
N LYS A 120 -3.00 -34.72 -1.36
CA LYS A 120 -3.37 -35.66 -2.41
C LYS A 120 -4.66 -35.22 -3.10
N ALA A 121 -5.70 -34.90 -2.34
CA ALA A 121 -6.99 -34.45 -2.87
C ALA A 121 -6.83 -33.16 -3.70
N LEU A 122 -5.98 -32.23 -3.24
CA LEU A 122 -5.64 -31.01 -4.03
C LEU A 122 -4.97 -31.35 -5.35
N TRP A 123 -4.00 -32.27 -5.36
CA TRP A 123 -3.34 -32.68 -6.60
C TRP A 123 -4.28 -33.43 -7.54
N ASP A 124 -5.19 -34.26 -7.01
CA ASP A 124 -6.18 -35.00 -7.81
C ASP A 124 -7.14 -34.00 -8.47
N GLY A 125 -7.66 -33.02 -7.73
CA GLY A 125 -8.48 -31.94 -8.25
C GLY A 125 -7.75 -31.09 -9.31
N PHE A 126 -6.51 -30.71 -9.06
CA PHE A 126 -5.72 -29.95 -10.04
C PHE A 126 -5.47 -30.72 -11.33
N ARG A 127 -5.11 -32.01 -11.25
CA ARG A 127 -4.93 -32.87 -12.43
C ARG A 127 -6.21 -33.00 -13.24
N HIS A 128 -7.34 -33.17 -12.56
CA HIS A 128 -8.63 -33.19 -13.22
C HIS A 128 -8.89 -31.90 -14.01
N LEU A 129 -8.63 -30.72 -13.39
CA LEU A 129 -8.77 -29.43 -14.09
C LEU A 129 -7.77 -29.28 -15.24
N ASP A 130 -6.51 -29.69 -15.08
CA ASP A 130 -5.50 -29.58 -16.15
C ASP A 130 -5.83 -30.48 -17.35
N ASP A 131 -6.33 -31.70 -17.09
CA ASP A 131 -6.69 -32.66 -18.15
C ASP A 131 -8.00 -32.29 -18.88
N THR A 132 -8.86 -31.54 -18.27
CA THR A 132 -10.17 -31.13 -18.83
C THR A 132 -10.11 -29.68 -19.33
N VAL A 133 -10.42 -28.74 -18.49
CA VAL A 133 -10.54 -27.31 -18.82
C VAL A 133 -9.18 -26.69 -19.15
N GLY A 134 -8.10 -27.14 -18.50
CA GLY A 134 -6.75 -26.61 -18.74
C GLY A 134 -6.26 -26.79 -20.18
N ARG A 135 -6.50 -27.99 -20.77
CA ARG A 135 -6.21 -28.25 -22.19
C ARG A 135 -6.98 -27.31 -23.10
N ARG A 136 -8.28 -27.15 -22.86
CA ARG A 136 -9.14 -26.27 -23.66
C ARG A 136 -8.68 -24.81 -23.58
N ILE A 137 -8.27 -24.33 -22.40
CA ILE A 137 -7.74 -22.96 -22.24
C ILE A 137 -6.40 -22.81 -22.98
N LYS A 138 -5.47 -23.77 -22.86
CA LYS A 138 -4.20 -23.76 -23.60
C LYS A 138 -4.43 -23.64 -25.11
N ASP A 139 -5.45 -24.30 -25.66
CA ASP A 139 -5.77 -24.24 -27.09
C ASP A 139 -6.26 -22.86 -27.56
N LEU A 140 -6.81 -22.02 -26.66
CA LEU A 140 -7.15 -20.64 -26.98
C LEU A 140 -5.91 -19.73 -27.10
N TYR A 141 -4.79 -20.16 -26.53
CA TYR A 141 -3.56 -19.35 -26.41
C TYR A 141 -2.39 -20.01 -27.14
N ARG A 142 -2.58 -20.26 -28.47
CA ARG A 142 -1.56 -20.80 -29.38
C ARG A 142 -1.03 -19.72 -30.31
N THR A 143 0.25 -19.84 -30.62
CA THR A 143 0.95 -19.01 -31.61
C THR A 143 1.96 -19.85 -32.40
N ARG A 144 2.70 -19.21 -33.27
CA ARG A 144 3.82 -19.83 -34.01
C ARG A 144 5.15 -19.21 -33.59
N CYS A 145 6.13 -20.05 -33.39
CA CYS A 145 7.50 -19.61 -33.18
C CYS A 145 8.06 -18.99 -34.46
N PRO A 146 8.51 -17.74 -34.48
CA PRO A 146 9.03 -17.09 -35.68
C PRO A 146 10.33 -17.72 -36.21
N ILE A 147 11.05 -18.48 -35.35
CA ILE A 147 12.33 -19.09 -35.72
C ILE A 147 12.13 -20.44 -36.43
N CYS A 148 11.26 -21.31 -35.89
CA CYS A 148 11.09 -22.67 -36.44
C CYS A 148 9.71 -22.96 -37.04
N GLY A 149 8.78 -22.01 -37.03
CA GLY A 149 7.42 -22.14 -37.54
C GLY A 149 6.48 -23.08 -36.75
N ARG A 150 6.98 -23.80 -35.74
CA ARG A 150 6.18 -24.72 -34.92
C ARG A 150 5.21 -23.98 -34.02
N GLU A 151 4.14 -24.69 -33.67
CA GLU A 151 3.24 -24.18 -32.60
C GLU A 151 4.00 -23.93 -31.29
N ALA A 152 3.63 -22.83 -30.63
CA ALA A 152 4.17 -22.39 -29.38
C ALA A 152 3.03 -21.89 -28.48
N ASP A 153 3.26 -21.89 -27.16
CA ASP A 153 2.28 -21.37 -26.23
C ASP A 153 2.38 -19.83 -26.13
N VAL A 154 1.27 -19.15 -26.15
CA VAL A 154 1.20 -17.74 -25.77
C VAL A 154 1.38 -17.64 -24.26
N VAL A 155 2.34 -16.84 -23.82
CA VAL A 155 2.52 -16.47 -22.40
C VAL A 155 1.57 -15.35 -22.04
N HIS A 156 1.63 -14.26 -22.80
CA HIS A 156 0.67 -13.16 -22.74
C HIS A 156 0.73 -12.35 -24.06
N VAL A 157 -0.32 -11.61 -24.29
CA VAL A 157 -0.47 -10.70 -25.44
C VAL A 157 -0.37 -9.26 -24.99
N ARG A 158 0.26 -8.41 -25.79
CA ARG A 158 0.35 -6.97 -25.60
C ARG A 158 -0.68 -6.27 -26.45
N TRP A 159 -1.44 -5.39 -25.81
CA TRP A 159 -2.47 -4.57 -26.43
C TRP A 159 -2.17 -3.09 -26.20
N VAL A 160 -2.41 -2.27 -27.20
CA VAL A 160 -2.28 -0.81 -27.11
C VAL A 160 -3.64 -0.15 -27.38
N LYS A 161 -4.00 0.82 -26.57
CA LYS A 161 -5.19 1.65 -26.80
C LYS A 161 -4.99 2.48 -28.07
N VAL A 162 -6.02 2.52 -28.92
CA VAL A 162 -6.08 3.34 -30.11
C VAL A 162 -7.05 4.48 -29.88
N ALA A 163 -6.69 5.66 -30.34
CA ALA A 163 -7.58 6.82 -30.28
C ALA A 163 -7.51 7.64 -31.58
N PRO A 164 -8.65 8.13 -32.09
CA PRO A 164 -8.66 8.98 -33.28
C PRO A 164 -8.13 10.38 -32.96
N CYS A 165 -7.27 10.90 -33.79
CA CYS A 165 -6.88 12.30 -33.74
C CYS A 165 -8.06 13.19 -34.18
N LYS A 166 -8.57 14.05 -33.32
CA LYS A 166 -9.71 14.95 -33.65
C LYS A 166 -9.43 15.92 -34.78
N ALA A 167 -8.17 16.25 -35.04
CA ALA A 167 -7.81 17.20 -36.07
C ALA A 167 -7.70 16.57 -37.48
N CYS A 168 -7.25 15.31 -37.59
CA CYS A 168 -7.02 14.70 -38.90
C CYS A 168 -7.61 13.29 -39.08
N GLY A 169 -8.26 12.73 -38.06
CA GLY A 169 -8.89 11.41 -38.08
C GLY A 169 -7.92 10.22 -38.01
N GLU A 170 -6.60 10.44 -37.90
CA GLU A 170 -5.60 9.40 -37.79
C GLU A 170 -5.84 8.53 -36.55
N GLN A 171 -5.83 7.20 -36.70
CA GLN A 171 -5.90 6.26 -35.59
C GLN A 171 -4.51 6.13 -34.94
N VAL A 172 -4.37 6.69 -33.74
CA VAL A 172 -3.08 6.77 -33.03
C VAL A 172 -2.97 5.68 -31.99
N ARG A 173 -1.95 4.83 -32.10
CA ARG A 173 -1.56 3.84 -31.07
C ARG A 173 -0.86 4.56 -29.93
N LEU A 174 -1.43 4.52 -28.72
CA LEU A 174 -1.02 5.35 -27.58
C LEU A 174 0.16 4.74 -26.80
N HIS A 175 1.28 4.51 -27.50
CA HIS A 175 2.49 4.01 -26.88
C HIS A 175 3.21 5.07 -26.06
N ASN A 176 3.61 4.69 -24.85
CA ASN A 176 4.43 5.49 -23.94
C ASN A 176 5.91 5.52 -24.38
N ASN A 177 6.36 4.38 -24.91
CA ASN A 177 7.66 4.16 -25.51
C ASN A 177 7.61 2.87 -26.36
N TYR A 178 8.65 2.60 -27.12
CA TYR A 178 8.74 1.45 -28.01
C TYR A 178 9.66 0.35 -27.44
N VAL A 179 9.88 0.32 -26.11
CA VAL A 179 10.68 -0.67 -25.41
C VAL A 179 9.79 -1.73 -24.80
N LEU A 180 9.87 -2.97 -25.27
CA LEU A 180 9.08 -4.10 -24.78
C LEU A 180 9.62 -4.71 -23.50
N GLY A 181 10.91 -4.50 -23.20
CA GLY A 181 11.59 -5.00 -22.02
C GLY A 181 12.93 -5.66 -22.37
N ARG A 182 13.57 -6.30 -21.38
CA ARG A 182 14.89 -6.94 -21.58
C ARG A 182 14.91 -8.41 -21.16
N ARG A 183 15.82 -9.15 -21.81
CA ARG A 183 16.23 -10.48 -21.41
C ARG A 183 17.77 -10.50 -21.27
N GLY A 184 18.26 -10.67 -20.04
CA GLY A 184 19.68 -10.48 -19.77
C GLY A 184 20.12 -9.04 -20.01
N LYS A 185 21.09 -8.85 -20.92
CA LYS A 185 21.60 -7.53 -21.31
C LYS A 185 20.95 -6.94 -22.56
N GLU A 186 20.11 -7.72 -23.28
CA GLU A 186 19.47 -7.30 -24.52
C GLU A 186 18.05 -6.81 -24.28
N TYR A 187 17.72 -5.66 -24.86
CA TYR A 187 16.37 -5.10 -24.92
C TYR A 187 15.68 -5.54 -26.20
N SER A 188 14.39 -5.81 -26.11
CA SER A 188 13.52 -5.94 -27.27
C SER A 188 12.82 -4.59 -27.46
N ILE A 189 12.94 -4.04 -28.67
CA ILE A 189 12.26 -2.81 -29.10
C ILE A 189 11.42 -3.13 -30.32
N PHE A 190 10.47 -2.28 -30.65
CA PHE A 190 9.67 -2.43 -31.85
C PHE A 190 9.57 -1.14 -32.64
N CYS A 191 9.48 -1.25 -33.94
CA CYS A 191 9.32 -0.12 -34.83
C CYS A 191 7.89 0.46 -34.74
N PRO A 192 7.73 1.78 -34.53
CA PRO A 192 6.40 2.41 -34.48
C PRO A 192 5.63 2.32 -35.78
N ASP A 193 6.30 2.23 -36.95
CA ASP A 193 5.66 2.22 -38.26
C ASP A 193 5.22 0.83 -38.71
N CYS A 194 6.15 -0.16 -38.71
CA CYS A 194 5.86 -1.48 -39.25
C CYS A 194 5.62 -2.55 -38.16
N GLY A 195 5.87 -2.25 -36.89
CA GLY A 195 5.70 -3.18 -35.77
C GLY A 195 6.82 -4.21 -35.59
N GLU A 196 7.83 -4.23 -36.46
CA GLU A 196 8.95 -5.18 -36.38
C GLU A 196 9.63 -5.15 -35.02
N VAL A 197 9.80 -6.33 -34.42
CA VAL A 197 10.45 -6.51 -33.11
C VAL A 197 11.89 -6.96 -33.32
N PHE A 198 12.82 -6.19 -32.77
CA PHE A 198 14.25 -6.53 -32.86
C PHE A 198 15.01 -6.21 -31.56
N LYS A 199 16.26 -6.64 -31.47
CA LYS A 199 17.08 -6.55 -30.25
C LYS A 199 18.07 -5.38 -30.35
N THR A 200 18.31 -4.75 -29.15
CA THR A 200 19.35 -3.74 -28.98
C THR A 200 19.99 -3.86 -27.60
N HIS A 201 21.20 -3.35 -27.45
CA HIS A 201 21.86 -3.23 -26.15
C HIS A 201 21.58 -1.89 -25.46
N ASP A 202 21.27 -0.85 -26.22
CA ASP A 202 20.92 0.48 -25.70
C ASP A 202 19.63 1.02 -26.34
N PRO A 203 18.50 1.00 -25.60
CA PRO A 203 17.26 1.57 -26.07
C PRO A 203 17.21 3.11 -25.93
N GLY A 204 18.28 3.76 -25.44
CA GLY A 204 18.41 5.22 -25.31
C GLY A 204 18.91 5.90 -26.57
N GLU A 205 19.46 5.12 -27.51
CA GLU A 205 19.95 5.63 -28.80
C GLU A 205 18.85 5.60 -29.86
N SER A 206 19.02 6.42 -30.90
CA SER A 206 18.17 6.35 -32.11
C SER A 206 18.49 5.08 -32.93
N HIS A 207 17.44 4.38 -33.33
CA HIS A 207 17.57 3.12 -34.07
C HIS A 207 16.93 3.19 -35.45
N ARG A 208 17.54 2.48 -36.39
CA ARG A 208 16.98 2.26 -37.73
C ARG A 208 16.31 0.90 -37.79
N CYS A 209 15.03 0.87 -38.16
CA CYS A 209 14.30 -0.39 -38.32
C CYS A 209 14.94 -1.26 -39.41
N PRO A 210 15.24 -2.55 -39.14
CA PRO A 210 15.82 -3.44 -40.14
C PRO A 210 14.86 -3.78 -41.29
N SER A 211 13.55 -3.69 -41.06
CA SER A 211 12.52 -4.06 -42.05
C SER A 211 12.10 -2.88 -42.92
N CYS A 212 11.71 -1.73 -42.34
CA CYS A 212 11.20 -0.60 -43.15
C CYS A 212 12.18 0.57 -43.28
N GLY A 213 13.29 0.53 -42.56
CA GLY A 213 14.30 1.59 -42.64
C GLY A 213 13.96 2.88 -41.82
N ASN A 214 12.81 2.93 -41.14
CA ASN A 214 12.43 4.08 -40.33
C ASN A 214 13.40 4.32 -39.16
N HIS A 215 13.70 5.60 -38.89
CA HIS A 215 14.52 6.03 -37.76
C HIS A 215 13.63 6.50 -36.61
N PHE A 216 13.85 6.00 -35.41
CA PHE A 216 13.06 6.37 -34.23
C PHE A 216 13.87 6.25 -32.93
N GLU A 217 13.42 6.94 -31.91
CA GLU A 217 13.95 6.85 -30.56
C GLU A 217 13.06 5.93 -29.71
N PRO A 218 13.54 4.75 -29.25
CA PRO A 218 12.67 3.80 -28.56
C PRO A 218 12.04 4.30 -27.26
N ARG A 219 12.61 5.31 -26.60
CA ARG A 219 12.07 5.89 -25.38
C ARG A 219 11.06 7.01 -25.60
N ASP A 220 10.93 7.48 -26.83
CA ASP A 220 10.06 8.61 -27.18
C ASP A 220 8.78 8.11 -27.88
N GLY A 221 7.73 7.86 -27.09
CA GLY A 221 6.43 7.47 -27.59
C GLY A 221 5.52 8.67 -27.81
N VAL A 222 4.40 8.44 -28.46
CA VAL A 222 3.40 9.49 -28.78
C VAL A 222 2.61 9.97 -27.54
N ARG A 223 2.62 9.17 -26.47
CA ARG A 223 1.85 9.44 -25.23
C ARG A 223 2.72 10.06 -24.15
N HIS A 224 2.23 11.16 -23.54
CA HIS A 224 2.85 11.86 -22.43
C HIS A 224 1.81 12.15 -21.34
N GLY A 225 1.78 11.31 -20.30
CA GLY A 225 0.79 11.41 -19.22
C GLY A 225 -0.64 11.17 -19.71
N ALA A 226 -1.55 12.11 -19.48
CA ALA A 226 -2.95 12.08 -19.93
C ALA A 226 -3.14 12.56 -21.39
N TYR A 227 -2.06 12.94 -22.08
CA TYR A 227 -2.10 13.50 -23.43
C TYR A 227 -1.35 12.62 -24.43
N PHE A 228 -1.67 12.79 -25.71
CA PHE A 228 -0.87 12.26 -26.82
C PHE A 228 -0.70 13.30 -27.91
N THR A 229 0.36 13.12 -28.72
CA THR A 229 0.65 13.93 -29.89
C THR A 229 0.46 13.09 -31.15
N CYS A 230 -0.33 13.59 -32.12
CA CYS A 230 -0.55 12.91 -33.39
C CYS A 230 0.78 12.78 -34.15
N PRO A 231 1.21 11.53 -34.52
CA PRO A 231 2.47 11.32 -35.21
C PRO A 231 2.44 11.69 -36.71
N ARG A 232 1.29 12.00 -37.27
CA ARG A 232 1.14 12.35 -38.69
C ARG A 232 1.94 13.61 -39.01
N PRO A 233 2.86 13.60 -40.02
CA PRO A 233 3.83 14.67 -40.27
C PRO A 233 3.25 16.09 -40.40
N ASN A 234 2.03 16.22 -40.92
CA ASN A 234 1.38 17.51 -41.15
C ASN A 234 0.32 17.84 -40.09
N CYS A 235 0.25 17.12 -38.98
CA CYS A 235 -0.74 17.31 -37.92
C CYS A 235 -0.08 17.77 -36.63
N GLY A 236 0.67 16.90 -35.94
CA GLY A 236 1.35 17.22 -34.67
C GLY A 236 0.42 17.68 -33.53
N GLN A 237 -0.90 17.50 -33.66
CA GLN A 237 -1.87 18.01 -32.68
C GLN A 237 -1.71 17.24 -31.35
N ARG A 238 -1.50 17.99 -30.25
CA ARG A 238 -1.54 17.45 -28.89
C ARG A 238 -2.96 17.54 -28.36
N GLN A 239 -3.47 16.44 -27.75
CA GLN A 239 -4.83 16.35 -27.23
C GLN A 239 -4.91 15.38 -26.06
N ALA A 240 -5.91 15.56 -25.18
CA ALA A 240 -6.17 14.67 -24.07
C ALA A 240 -6.74 13.33 -24.58
N ILE A 241 -6.29 12.22 -23.98
CA ILE A 241 -6.72 10.87 -24.35
C ILE A 241 -8.22 10.70 -24.11
N LEU A 242 -8.73 11.22 -22.99
CA LEU A 242 -10.14 11.12 -22.64
C LEU A 242 -11.03 11.86 -23.64
N ASP A 243 -10.61 13.05 -24.09
CA ASP A 243 -11.35 13.83 -25.08
C ASP A 243 -11.39 13.18 -26.46
N ALA A 244 -10.37 12.42 -26.82
CA ALA A 244 -10.28 11.72 -28.10
C ALA A 244 -11.08 10.41 -28.13
N GLN A 245 -11.43 9.85 -26.96
CA GLN A 245 -12.21 8.64 -26.87
C GLN A 245 -13.68 8.91 -27.24
N PRO A 246 -14.35 8.03 -28.01
CA PRO A 246 -15.79 8.13 -28.23
C PRO A 246 -16.58 8.10 -26.91
N SER A 247 -17.65 8.87 -26.81
CA SER A 247 -18.44 9.03 -25.57
C SER A 247 -19.34 7.85 -25.26
N ASP A 248 -19.57 6.95 -26.20
CA ASP A 248 -20.59 5.90 -26.19
C ASP A 248 -20.07 4.48 -26.39
N SER A 249 -18.76 4.31 -26.43
CA SER A 249 -18.12 3.01 -26.65
C SER A 249 -16.92 2.80 -25.73
N LEU A 250 -16.61 1.52 -25.50
CA LEU A 250 -15.39 1.12 -24.79
C LEU A 250 -14.14 1.59 -25.55
N PRO A 251 -13.01 1.77 -24.85
CA PRO A 251 -11.73 2.02 -25.50
C PRO A 251 -11.38 0.88 -26.48
N GLU A 252 -10.93 1.24 -27.67
CA GLU A 252 -10.44 0.29 -28.64
C GLU A 252 -8.98 -0.07 -28.35
N TYR A 253 -8.66 -1.36 -28.46
CA TYR A 253 -7.31 -1.88 -28.30
C TYR A 253 -6.88 -2.71 -29.48
N GLU A 254 -5.63 -2.53 -29.91
CA GLU A 254 -5.00 -3.29 -30.98
C GLU A 254 -3.91 -4.21 -30.42
N MET A 255 -3.89 -5.46 -30.89
CA MET A 255 -2.83 -6.43 -30.56
C MET A 255 -1.56 -6.06 -31.33
N TYR A 256 -0.43 -5.83 -30.63
CA TYR A 256 0.81 -5.42 -31.30
C TYR A 256 1.99 -6.38 -31.06
N ALA A 257 2.01 -7.12 -29.95
CA ALA A 257 3.09 -8.05 -29.68
C ALA A 257 2.62 -9.27 -28.88
N VAL A 258 3.30 -10.39 -29.03
CA VAL A 258 3.01 -11.66 -28.36
C VAL A 258 4.27 -12.18 -27.67
N VAL A 259 4.19 -12.42 -26.36
CA VAL A 259 5.22 -13.19 -25.65
C VAL A 259 4.85 -14.65 -25.75
N TYR A 260 5.77 -15.45 -26.29
CA TYR A 260 5.56 -16.86 -26.56
C TYR A 260 6.59 -17.75 -25.89
N GLY A 261 6.24 -19.02 -25.69
CA GLY A 261 7.13 -20.07 -25.20
C GLY A 261 7.24 -21.21 -26.22
N CYS A 262 8.40 -21.34 -26.86
CA CYS A 262 8.68 -22.41 -27.79
C CYS A 262 9.40 -23.57 -27.08
N PRO A 263 9.02 -24.83 -27.30
CA PRO A 263 9.71 -25.96 -26.70
C PRO A 263 11.18 -26.08 -27.09
N ILE A 264 11.57 -25.51 -28.25
CA ILE A 264 12.94 -25.59 -28.79
C ILE A 264 13.74 -24.33 -28.53
N HIS A 265 13.13 -23.13 -28.68
CA HIS A 265 13.83 -21.85 -28.66
C HIS A 265 13.56 -21.06 -27.37
N ASP A 266 12.97 -21.73 -26.33
CA ASP A 266 12.58 -21.10 -25.07
C ASP A 266 11.54 -19.98 -25.30
N TRP A 267 11.50 -18.98 -24.45
CA TRP A 267 10.52 -17.90 -24.55
C TRP A 267 11.15 -16.59 -25.06
N ASP A 268 10.39 -15.87 -25.88
CA ASP A 268 10.75 -14.52 -26.33
C ASP A 268 9.48 -13.73 -26.70
N ILE A 269 9.66 -12.53 -27.23
CA ILE A 269 8.58 -11.67 -27.71
C ILE A 269 8.72 -11.45 -29.22
N LYS A 270 7.59 -11.43 -29.91
CA LYS A 270 7.48 -11.17 -31.35
C LYS A 270 6.40 -10.15 -31.65
N GLN A 271 6.41 -9.58 -32.84
CA GLN A 271 5.27 -8.85 -33.39
C GLN A 271 4.05 -9.78 -33.47
N ALA A 272 2.85 -9.24 -33.24
CA ALA A 272 1.61 -9.98 -33.51
C ALA A 272 1.42 -10.17 -35.01
N GLU A 273 1.07 -11.39 -35.42
CA GLU A 273 0.88 -11.81 -36.81
C GLU A 273 -0.59 -12.15 -37.07
N ASP A 274 -0.95 -12.31 -38.35
CA ASP A 274 -2.32 -12.72 -38.75
C ASP A 274 -2.77 -14.01 -38.07
N PHE A 275 -1.85 -14.96 -37.83
CA PHE A 275 -2.15 -16.19 -37.11
C PHE A 275 -2.64 -15.89 -35.67
N ASP A 276 -1.99 -14.95 -34.99
CA ASP A 276 -2.33 -14.56 -33.60
C ASP A 276 -3.69 -13.86 -33.55
N GLN A 277 -3.94 -12.97 -34.51
CA GLN A 277 -5.21 -12.28 -34.64
C GLN A 277 -6.36 -13.24 -34.97
N GLU A 278 -6.14 -14.20 -35.88
CA GLU A 278 -7.16 -15.19 -36.21
C GLU A 278 -7.43 -16.16 -35.05
N ALA A 279 -6.40 -16.53 -34.28
CA ALA A 279 -6.58 -17.31 -33.05
C ALA A 279 -7.44 -16.56 -32.03
N TYR A 280 -7.23 -15.28 -31.86
CA TYR A 280 -8.07 -14.42 -31.00
C TYR A 280 -9.50 -14.33 -31.54
N ASN A 281 -9.68 -14.06 -32.82
CA ASN A 281 -10.99 -13.96 -33.46
C ASN A 281 -11.80 -15.27 -33.38
N ARG A 282 -11.15 -16.40 -33.41
CA ARG A 282 -11.81 -17.74 -33.17
C ARG A 282 -12.35 -17.81 -31.74
N ALA A 283 -11.57 -17.35 -30.75
CA ALA A 283 -12.01 -17.32 -29.36
C ALA A 283 -13.18 -16.35 -29.16
N VAL A 284 -13.17 -15.18 -29.80
CA VAL A 284 -14.28 -14.22 -29.78
C VAL A 284 -15.56 -14.88 -30.36
N ARG A 285 -15.48 -15.49 -31.55
CA ARG A 285 -16.63 -16.21 -32.14
C ARG A 285 -17.16 -17.31 -31.23
N LEU A 286 -16.27 -18.02 -30.54
CA LEU A 286 -16.67 -19.09 -29.62
C LEU A 286 -17.35 -18.52 -28.37
N PHE A 287 -16.83 -17.45 -27.82
CA PHE A 287 -17.47 -16.73 -26.70
C PHE A 287 -18.89 -16.27 -27.08
N GLU A 288 -19.04 -15.59 -28.22
CA GLU A 288 -20.34 -15.09 -28.68
C GLU A 288 -21.40 -16.17 -28.83
N ARG A 289 -20.99 -17.39 -29.25
CA ARG A 289 -21.90 -18.56 -29.37
C ARG A 289 -22.27 -19.18 -28.04
N SER A 290 -21.46 -19.02 -27.01
CA SER A 290 -21.64 -19.68 -25.71
C SER A 290 -21.92 -18.73 -24.55
N LYS A 291 -21.90 -17.42 -24.77
CA LYS A 291 -21.99 -16.42 -23.70
C LYS A 291 -23.22 -16.54 -22.81
N GLU A 292 -24.36 -16.95 -23.36
CA GLU A 292 -25.59 -17.13 -22.58
C GLU A 292 -25.51 -18.29 -21.58
N GLU A 293 -24.64 -19.27 -21.83
CA GLU A 293 -24.44 -20.43 -20.99
C GLU A 293 -23.23 -20.30 -20.05
N LEU A 294 -22.38 -19.28 -20.25
CA LEU A 294 -21.18 -19.10 -19.48
C LEU A 294 -21.42 -18.29 -18.21
N PRO A 295 -20.92 -18.73 -17.05
CA PRO A 295 -20.94 -17.93 -15.85
C PRO A 295 -19.83 -16.86 -15.92
N TYR A 296 -20.23 -15.62 -15.94
CA TYR A 296 -19.36 -14.43 -15.76
C TYR A 296 -20.17 -13.30 -15.11
N PRO A 297 -19.50 -12.30 -14.47
CA PRO A 297 -20.19 -11.22 -13.79
C PRO A 297 -20.91 -10.32 -14.78
N SER A 298 -22.23 -10.16 -14.60
CA SER A 298 -23.10 -9.30 -15.42
C SER A 298 -23.52 -8.01 -14.71
N GLN A 299 -22.99 -7.79 -13.48
CA GLN A 299 -23.33 -6.62 -12.69
C GLN A 299 -22.72 -5.34 -13.28
N THR A 300 -23.46 -4.24 -13.13
CA THR A 300 -22.97 -2.91 -13.48
C THR A 300 -21.90 -2.44 -12.48
N ILE A 301 -20.98 -1.61 -12.93
CA ILE A 301 -20.00 -0.94 -12.08
C ILE A 301 -20.72 0.22 -11.38
N PRO A 302 -20.75 0.24 -10.03
CA PRO A 302 -21.40 1.34 -9.31
C PRO A 302 -20.54 2.61 -9.33
N ASP A 303 -21.17 3.76 -9.19
CA ASP A 303 -20.48 5.01 -8.94
C ASP A 303 -19.68 4.94 -7.63
N GLY A 304 -18.46 5.47 -7.65
CA GLY A 304 -17.60 5.50 -6.48
C GLY A 304 -16.25 6.16 -6.78
N TYR A 305 -15.52 6.49 -5.75
CA TYR A 305 -14.20 7.13 -5.82
C TYR A 305 -13.22 6.36 -6.74
N ASN A 306 -13.12 5.04 -6.53
CA ASN A 306 -12.19 4.21 -7.31
C ASN A 306 -12.72 3.84 -8.69
N THR A 307 -14.03 3.85 -8.91
CA THR A 307 -14.66 3.45 -10.17
C THR A 307 -14.84 4.61 -11.14
N GLU A 308 -14.75 5.86 -10.68
CA GLU A 308 -14.93 7.07 -11.49
C GLU A 308 -14.10 7.06 -12.79
N GLN A 309 -12.82 6.64 -12.70
CA GLN A 309 -11.94 6.58 -13.86
C GLN A 309 -12.39 5.56 -14.90
N MET A 310 -12.93 4.42 -14.46
CA MET A 310 -13.48 3.41 -15.34
C MET A 310 -14.71 3.95 -16.07
N LEU A 311 -15.63 4.56 -15.32
CA LEU A 311 -16.87 5.14 -15.86
C LEU A 311 -16.58 6.27 -16.86
N LYS A 312 -15.58 7.12 -16.60
CA LYS A 312 -15.08 8.14 -17.55
C LYS A 312 -14.54 7.53 -18.86
N HIS A 313 -14.08 6.28 -18.82
CA HIS A 313 -13.65 5.53 -19.98
C HIS A 313 -14.73 4.58 -20.53
N ASN A 314 -16.01 4.79 -20.17
CA ASN A 314 -17.19 4.06 -20.63
C ASN A 314 -17.25 2.58 -20.22
N TYR A 315 -16.50 2.13 -19.23
CA TYR A 315 -16.71 0.81 -18.63
C TYR A 315 -17.96 0.85 -17.76
N GLN A 316 -19.00 0.10 -18.12
CA GLN A 316 -20.29 0.10 -17.44
C GLN A 316 -20.53 -1.20 -16.65
N ASN A 317 -19.92 -2.30 -17.06
CA ASN A 317 -20.11 -3.61 -16.46
C ASN A 317 -18.77 -4.26 -16.11
N TRP A 318 -18.74 -5.07 -15.07
CA TRP A 318 -17.51 -5.71 -14.61
C TRP A 318 -16.88 -6.65 -15.64
N TYR A 319 -17.68 -7.31 -16.50
CA TYR A 319 -17.15 -8.17 -17.55
C TYR A 319 -16.36 -7.41 -18.62
N GLU A 320 -16.60 -6.13 -18.78
CA GLU A 320 -15.92 -5.30 -19.78
C GLU A 320 -14.44 -5.07 -19.47
N MET A 321 -14.02 -5.38 -18.24
CA MET A 321 -12.61 -5.41 -17.86
C MET A 321 -11.84 -6.61 -18.43
N PHE A 322 -12.49 -7.48 -19.22
CA PHE A 322 -11.92 -8.71 -19.74
C PHE A 322 -12.12 -8.81 -21.25
N THR A 323 -11.15 -9.41 -21.94
CA THR A 323 -11.38 -9.75 -23.34
C THR A 323 -12.37 -10.91 -23.46
N PRO A 324 -13.10 -11.06 -24.60
CA PRO A 324 -13.97 -12.22 -24.82
C PRO A 324 -13.24 -13.57 -24.65
N ARG A 325 -11.96 -13.67 -25.05
CA ARG A 325 -11.14 -14.85 -24.86
C ARG A 325 -10.88 -15.14 -23.37
N GLN A 326 -10.64 -14.11 -22.56
CA GLN A 326 -10.49 -14.25 -21.11
C GLN A 326 -11.81 -14.69 -20.46
N LEU A 327 -12.94 -14.06 -20.82
CA LEU A 327 -14.26 -14.45 -20.30
C LEU A 327 -14.62 -15.91 -20.63
N LEU A 328 -14.30 -16.35 -21.86
CA LEU A 328 -14.48 -17.75 -22.29
C LEU A 328 -13.67 -18.70 -21.40
N ALA A 329 -12.39 -18.42 -21.22
CA ALA A 329 -11.48 -19.23 -20.40
C ALA A 329 -11.91 -19.27 -18.93
N LEU A 330 -12.24 -18.12 -18.35
CA LEU A 330 -12.67 -18.00 -16.96
C LEU A 330 -14.05 -18.66 -16.74
N GLY A 331 -15.00 -18.47 -17.65
CA GLY A 331 -16.32 -19.11 -17.57
C GLY A 331 -16.25 -20.64 -17.61
N TRP A 332 -15.39 -21.20 -18.47
CA TRP A 332 -15.13 -22.64 -18.46
C TRP A 332 -14.52 -23.11 -17.14
N LEU A 333 -13.59 -22.32 -16.60
CA LEU A 333 -12.92 -22.66 -15.34
C LEU A 333 -13.90 -22.59 -14.15
N VAL A 334 -14.82 -21.61 -14.12
CA VAL A 334 -15.89 -21.55 -13.11
C VAL A 334 -16.71 -22.83 -13.13
N LYS A 335 -17.20 -23.27 -14.30
CA LYS A 335 -17.96 -24.52 -14.43
C LYS A 335 -17.18 -25.74 -13.91
N ALA A 336 -15.94 -25.88 -14.34
CA ALA A 336 -15.11 -27.01 -13.94
C ALA A 336 -14.81 -27.03 -12.42
N ILE A 337 -14.62 -25.87 -11.79
CA ILE A 337 -14.41 -25.78 -10.34
C ILE A 337 -15.71 -26.14 -9.58
N GLN A 338 -16.88 -25.76 -10.09
CA GLN A 338 -18.17 -26.11 -9.47
C GLN A 338 -18.41 -27.62 -9.41
N GLU A 339 -17.83 -28.38 -10.34
CA GLU A 339 -17.93 -29.85 -10.41
C GLU A 339 -16.94 -30.57 -9.48
N LEU A 340 -15.96 -29.89 -8.90
CA LEU A 340 -15.01 -30.49 -7.98
C LEU A 340 -15.68 -30.93 -6.66
N PRO A 341 -15.13 -31.94 -5.97
CA PRO A 341 -15.57 -32.36 -4.64
C PRO A 341 -15.58 -31.19 -3.65
N SER A 342 -16.56 -31.18 -2.74
CA SER A 342 -16.79 -30.06 -1.80
C SER A 342 -15.62 -29.79 -0.84
N ASP A 343 -14.88 -30.84 -0.47
CA ASP A 343 -13.76 -30.81 0.46
C ASP A 343 -12.51 -30.08 -0.09
N VAL A 344 -12.42 -29.91 -1.40
CA VAL A 344 -11.33 -29.16 -2.04
C VAL A 344 -11.79 -27.90 -2.77
N ARG A 345 -13.08 -27.80 -3.09
CA ARG A 345 -13.65 -26.78 -3.97
C ARG A 345 -13.33 -25.36 -3.51
N ASP A 346 -13.43 -25.07 -2.22
CA ASP A 346 -13.16 -23.72 -1.67
C ASP A 346 -11.72 -23.26 -1.91
N THR A 347 -10.77 -24.19 -1.84
CA THR A 347 -9.36 -23.92 -2.16
C THR A 347 -9.18 -23.54 -3.64
N PHE A 348 -9.89 -24.20 -4.54
CA PHE A 348 -9.83 -23.90 -5.98
C PHE A 348 -10.59 -22.61 -6.32
N ILE A 349 -11.68 -22.28 -5.63
CA ILE A 349 -12.39 -21.00 -5.73
C ILE A 349 -11.45 -19.85 -5.30
N THR A 350 -10.73 -20.00 -4.20
CA THR A 350 -9.77 -19.00 -3.73
C THR A 350 -8.65 -18.76 -4.75
N THR A 351 -8.09 -19.86 -5.30
CA THR A 351 -7.08 -19.79 -6.36
C THR A 351 -7.61 -19.08 -7.62
N PHE A 352 -8.86 -19.38 -8.01
CA PHE A 352 -9.55 -18.72 -9.12
C PHE A 352 -9.75 -17.23 -8.84
N SER A 353 -10.24 -16.88 -7.66
CA SER A 353 -10.48 -15.48 -7.30
C SER A 353 -9.17 -14.65 -7.36
N TYR A 354 -8.05 -15.24 -6.98
CA TYR A 354 -6.77 -14.55 -7.14
C TYR A 354 -6.29 -14.50 -8.61
N LEU A 355 -6.65 -15.50 -9.42
CA LEU A 355 -6.34 -15.52 -10.86
C LEU A 355 -6.91 -14.31 -11.58
N VAL A 356 -8.15 -13.89 -11.27
CA VAL A 356 -8.80 -12.77 -11.97
C VAL A 356 -8.03 -11.46 -11.82
N ASN A 357 -7.25 -11.28 -10.74
CA ASN A 357 -6.34 -10.14 -10.58
C ASN A 357 -5.26 -10.08 -11.67
N TYR A 358 -4.93 -11.20 -12.30
CA TYR A 358 -3.92 -11.32 -13.35
C TYR A 358 -4.52 -11.63 -14.73
N THR A 359 -5.85 -11.78 -14.80
CA THR A 359 -6.56 -12.13 -16.03
C THR A 359 -7.58 -11.05 -16.34
N SER A 360 -7.11 -9.85 -16.64
CA SER A 360 -7.93 -8.68 -17.00
C SER A 360 -7.14 -7.82 -17.98
N ILE A 361 -7.85 -7.07 -18.83
CA ILE A 361 -7.24 -6.07 -19.70
C ILE A 361 -6.66 -4.86 -18.92
N PHE A 362 -6.95 -4.76 -17.63
CA PHE A 362 -6.31 -3.78 -16.73
C PHE A 362 -4.94 -4.21 -16.24
N CYS A 363 -4.49 -5.41 -16.56
CA CYS A 363 -3.12 -5.84 -16.29
C CYS A 363 -2.13 -5.10 -17.21
N THR A 364 -0.93 -4.84 -16.68
CA THR A 364 0.13 -4.13 -17.41
C THR A 364 1.44 -4.90 -17.38
N ALA A 365 2.36 -4.53 -18.26
CA ALA A 365 3.71 -5.07 -18.24
C ALA A 365 4.51 -4.50 -17.06
N ARG A 366 5.33 -5.34 -16.44
CA ARG A 366 6.32 -4.85 -15.49
C ARG A 366 7.47 -4.18 -16.24
N PRO A 367 7.78 -2.89 -15.97
CA PRO A 367 8.85 -2.18 -16.66
C PRO A 367 10.17 -2.95 -16.65
N GLY A 368 10.87 -2.95 -17.78
CA GLY A 368 12.17 -3.59 -17.94
C GLY A 368 12.16 -5.12 -18.01
N ARG A 369 10.99 -5.80 -17.92
CA ARG A 369 10.90 -7.28 -18.01
C ARG A 369 9.87 -7.71 -19.05
N ILE A 370 10.29 -8.51 -20.01
CA ILE A 370 9.42 -8.97 -21.12
C ILE A 370 8.28 -9.86 -20.59
N SER A 371 8.58 -10.83 -19.72
CA SER A 371 7.64 -11.87 -19.31
C SER A 371 6.91 -11.62 -18.00
N ALA A 372 7.17 -10.49 -17.31
CA ALA A 372 6.56 -10.18 -16.05
C ALA A 372 5.38 -9.21 -16.21
N ILE A 373 4.29 -9.52 -15.52
CA ILE A 373 3.06 -8.71 -15.53
C ILE A 373 2.80 -8.12 -14.15
N ARG A 374 2.03 -7.05 -14.13
CA ARG A 374 1.38 -6.47 -12.95
C ARG A 374 -0.09 -6.78 -13.02
N GLY A 375 -0.67 -7.23 -11.90
CA GLY A 375 -2.10 -7.43 -11.79
C GLY A 375 -2.87 -6.10 -11.76
N VAL A 376 -4.19 -6.18 -11.79
CA VAL A 376 -5.11 -5.03 -11.76
C VAL A 376 -4.76 -4.11 -10.59
N PHE A 377 -4.55 -4.65 -9.40
CA PHE A 377 -4.25 -3.90 -8.18
C PHE A 377 -2.76 -3.79 -7.89
N SER A 378 -1.97 -3.39 -8.88
CA SER A 378 -0.62 -2.89 -8.63
C SER A 378 -0.64 -1.48 -8.00
N HIS A 379 -1.78 -0.79 -8.08
CA HIS A 379 -2.16 0.44 -7.38
C HIS A 379 -3.47 0.20 -6.63
N HIS A 380 -3.82 1.05 -5.67
CA HIS A 380 -5.08 0.99 -4.95
C HIS A 380 -6.20 1.73 -5.73
N ALA A 381 -6.35 1.44 -7.02
CA ALA A 381 -7.31 2.07 -7.90
C ALA A 381 -7.54 1.25 -9.17
N TYR A 382 -8.66 1.46 -9.83
CA TYR A 382 -8.96 0.96 -11.17
C TYR A 382 -8.48 1.96 -12.22
N ILE A 383 -7.33 1.73 -12.80
CA ILE A 383 -6.74 2.62 -13.81
C ILE A 383 -6.78 1.93 -15.18
N PRO A 384 -7.65 2.39 -16.11
CA PRO A 384 -7.67 1.87 -17.46
C PRO A 384 -6.34 2.12 -18.18
N PRO A 385 -5.56 1.07 -18.52
CA PRO A 385 -4.23 1.27 -19.09
C PRO A 385 -4.30 1.67 -20.56
N THR A 386 -3.29 2.40 -21.05
CA THR A 386 -3.08 2.61 -22.49
C THR A 386 -2.34 1.46 -23.14
N GLU A 387 -1.49 0.78 -22.38
CA GLU A 387 -0.81 -0.45 -22.81
C GLU A 387 -1.19 -1.57 -21.85
N SER A 388 -1.95 -2.53 -22.33
CA SER A 388 -2.53 -3.63 -21.60
C SER A 388 -1.80 -4.95 -21.86
N VAL A 389 -1.94 -5.88 -20.93
CA VAL A 389 -1.45 -7.25 -21.05
C VAL A 389 -2.59 -8.23 -20.86
N GLU A 390 -2.89 -9.01 -21.87
CA GLU A 390 -3.78 -10.16 -21.76
C GLU A 390 -2.95 -11.39 -21.38
N ASN A 391 -3.03 -11.79 -20.12
CA ASN A 391 -2.34 -12.97 -19.61
C ASN A 391 -3.06 -14.27 -20.03
N ASN A 392 -2.30 -15.33 -20.29
CA ASN A 392 -2.86 -16.67 -20.46
C ASN A 392 -3.21 -17.27 -19.09
N PRO A 393 -4.49 -17.51 -18.77
CA PRO A 393 -4.90 -18.03 -17.46
C PRO A 393 -4.29 -19.40 -17.12
N TRP A 394 -3.97 -20.21 -18.12
CA TRP A 394 -3.41 -21.55 -17.97
C TRP A 394 -2.00 -21.68 -18.55
N GLY A 395 -1.20 -20.62 -18.51
CA GLY A 395 0.19 -20.61 -18.95
C GLY A 395 1.10 -21.53 -18.11
N GLY A 396 2.32 -21.77 -18.58
CA GLY A 396 3.27 -22.68 -17.93
C GLY A 396 3.60 -22.29 -16.47
N LYS A 397 3.95 -23.27 -15.65
CA LYS A 397 4.21 -23.18 -14.19
C LYS A 397 5.18 -22.08 -13.74
N ARG A 398 6.14 -21.70 -14.57
CA ARG A 398 7.15 -20.67 -14.27
C ARG A 398 6.68 -19.24 -14.57
N ARG A 399 5.38 -19.03 -14.86
CA ARG A 399 4.81 -17.73 -15.23
C ARG A 399 3.95 -17.18 -14.09
N SER A 400 4.14 -15.91 -13.76
CA SER A 400 3.38 -15.26 -12.70
C SER A 400 1.91 -15.08 -13.09
N GLY A 401 1.01 -15.26 -12.13
CA GLY A 401 -0.41 -14.98 -12.32
C GLY A 401 -1.15 -15.93 -13.26
N THR A 402 -0.69 -17.16 -13.41
CA THR A 402 -1.42 -18.24 -14.09
C THR A 402 -2.00 -19.21 -13.08
N TYR A 403 -3.09 -19.89 -13.40
CA TYR A 403 -3.73 -20.81 -12.46
C TYR A 403 -2.76 -21.86 -11.90
N PRO A 404 -1.93 -22.56 -12.75
CA PRO A 404 -0.93 -23.49 -12.23
C PRO A 404 0.07 -22.86 -11.27
N SER A 405 0.53 -21.62 -11.52
CA SER A 405 1.49 -20.95 -10.64
C SER A 405 0.87 -20.51 -9.31
N LEU A 406 -0.40 -20.11 -9.33
CA LEU A 406 -1.15 -19.76 -8.11
C LEU A 406 -1.47 -21.00 -7.29
N PHE A 407 -1.79 -22.14 -7.93
CA PHE A 407 -1.96 -23.42 -7.27
C PHE A 407 -0.69 -23.89 -6.55
N GLU A 408 0.50 -23.68 -7.13
CA GLU A 408 1.77 -23.92 -6.41
C GLU A 408 1.90 -23.04 -5.15
N GLY A 409 1.40 -21.80 -5.20
CA GLY A 409 1.29 -20.92 -4.03
C GLY A 409 0.36 -21.49 -2.96
N THR A 410 -0.78 -22.07 -3.39
CA THR A 410 -1.74 -22.76 -2.51
C THR A 410 -1.10 -23.96 -1.79
N LEU A 411 -0.30 -24.77 -2.49
CA LEU A 411 0.41 -25.88 -1.87
C LEU A 411 1.43 -25.41 -0.82
N LYS A 412 2.19 -24.32 -1.11
CA LYS A 412 3.12 -23.73 -0.14
C LYS A 412 2.40 -23.18 1.09
N ALA A 413 1.22 -22.62 0.91
CA ALA A 413 0.40 -22.15 2.01
C ALA A 413 -0.10 -23.32 2.88
N TYR A 414 -0.45 -24.43 2.24
CA TYR A 414 -0.81 -25.65 2.96
C TYR A 414 0.37 -26.21 3.77
N GLU A 415 1.55 -26.31 3.17
CA GLU A 415 2.78 -26.74 3.85
C GLU A 415 3.11 -25.83 5.04
N TYR A 416 3.02 -24.51 4.85
CA TYR A 416 3.25 -23.56 5.93
C TYR A 416 2.29 -23.76 7.11
N ARG A 417 1.01 -23.99 6.87
CA ARG A 417 0.04 -24.23 7.95
C ARG A 417 0.34 -25.46 8.77
N GLN A 418 0.94 -26.48 8.16
CA GLN A 418 1.37 -27.72 8.86
C GLN A 418 2.66 -27.51 9.67
N GLN A 419 3.56 -26.69 9.17
CA GLN A 419 4.86 -26.41 9.78
C GLN A 419 5.21 -24.92 9.65
N PRO A 420 4.58 -24.05 10.44
CA PRO A 420 4.87 -22.64 10.44
C PRO A 420 6.33 -22.36 10.79
N PHE A 421 6.85 -21.29 10.24
CA PHE A 421 8.17 -20.78 10.53
C PHE A 421 8.14 -19.27 10.69
N GLU A 422 9.14 -18.71 11.39
CA GLU A 422 9.42 -17.28 11.39
C GLU A 422 10.57 -16.93 10.45
N ARG A 423 10.68 -15.65 10.13
CA ARG A 423 11.87 -15.08 9.49
C ARG A 423 12.73 -14.41 10.54
N ARG A 424 14.05 -14.70 10.53
CA ARG A 424 15.03 -14.06 11.40
C ARG A 424 16.10 -13.42 10.55
N LEU A 425 16.54 -12.21 10.94
CA LEU A 425 17.68 -11.54 10.30
C LEU A 425 18.96 -12.37 10.48
N THR A 426 19.73 -12.51 9.41
CA THR A 426 20.98 -13.27 9.49
C THR A 426 22.08 -12.42 10.09
N PRO A 427 22.91 -12.95 11.02
CA PRO A 427 24.03 -12.18 11.61
C PRO A 427 25.06 -11.70 10.59
N LYS A 428 25.15 -12.36 9.44
CA LYS A 428 26.15 -12.07 8.38
C LYS A 428 25.70 -10.99 7.37
N SER A 429 24.44 -10.63 7.34
CA SER A 429 23.91 -9.66 6.38
C SER A 429 22.58 -9.11 6.87
N SER A 430 22.52 -7.83 7.15
CA SER A 430 21.27 -7.11 7.48
C SER A 430 20.24 -7.11 6.33
N SER A 431 20.60 -7.61 5.15
CA SER A 431 19.73 -7.69 3.98
C SER A 431 19.12 -9.08 3.73
N ALA A 432 19.53 -10.11 4.48
CA ALA A 432 19.07 -11.48 4.31
C ALA A 432 18.31 -11.98 5.54
N THR A 433 17.29 -12.79 5.30
CA THR A 433 16.53 -13.48 6.35
C THR A 433 16.61 -14.99 6.17
N GLU A 434 16.67 -15.73 7.28
CA GLU A 434 16.57 -17.18 7.30
C GLU A 434 15.21 -17.64 7.83
N ARG A 435 14.84 -18.89 7.51
CA ARG A 435 13.63 -19.52 8.06
C ARG A 435 13.99 -20.19 9.38
N VAL A 436 13.21 -19.90 10.41
CA VAL A 436 13.27 -20.54 11.72
C VAL A 436 11.97 -21.33 11.92
N PRO A 437 11.95 -22.65 11.75
CA PRO A 437 10.78 -23.46 12.05
C PRO A 437 10.40 -23.32 13.53
N ILE A 438 9.11 -23.30 13.83
CA ILE A 438 8.61 -23.29 15.21
C ILE A 438 7.91 -24.63 15.46
N PRO A 439 8.62 -25.62 16.01
CA PRO A 439 8.04 -26.92 16.28
C PRO A 439 6.90 -26.80 17.30
N GLY A 440 5.75 -27.40 16.99
CA GLY A 440 4.53 -27.29 17.80
C GLY A 440 3.52 -26.29 17.25
N ASP A 441 3.95 -25.25 16.54
CA ASP A 441 3.03 -24.34 15.87
C ASP A 441 2.30 -25.07 14.74
N ARG A 442 1.03 -24.76 14.59
CA ARG A 442 0.19 -25.15 13.45
C ARG A 442 -0.95 -24.16 13.28
N ILE A 443 -1.48 -24.10 12.08
CA ILE A 443 -2.70 -23.32 11.83
C ILE A 443 -3.75 -24.28 11.31
N ASP A 444 -4.74 -24.51 12.14
CA ASP A 444 -5.85 -25.44 11.90
C ASP A 444 -7.15 -24.77 12.36
N GLY A 445 -7.62 -23.81 11.56
CA GLY A 445 -8.88 -23.10 11.83
C GLY A 445 -10.07 -24.04 11.64
N ARG A 446 -10.81 -24.30 12.71
CA ARG A 446 -12.05 -25.07 12.76
C ARG A 446 -13.19 -24.10 13.05
N LEU A 447 -13.98 -23.80 12.03
CA LEU A 447 -15.02 -22.79 12.13
C LEU A 447 -16.16 -23.24 13.03
N ALA A 448 -16.58 -22.33 13.91
CA ALA A 448 -17.80 -22.40 14.70
C ALA A 448 -18.91 -21.60 14.03
N ASP A 449 -20.15 -22.02 14.20
CA ASP A 449 -21.32 -21.33 13.68
C ASP A 449 -21.78 -20.18 14.58
N ASP A 450 -21.47 -20.26 15.89
CA ASP A 450 -21.78 -19.25 16.90
C ASP A 450 -20.77 -19.26 18.06
N PHE A 451 -20.87 -18.28 18.95
CA PHE A 451 -19.98 -18.13 20.10
C PHE A 451 -20.08 -19.28 21.11
N ASN A 452 -21.26 -19.86 21.28
CA ASN A 452 -21.46 -20.97 22.19
C ASN A 452 -20.75 -22.24 21.66
N THR A 453 -20.82 -22.48 20.36
CA THR A 453 -20.08 -23.54 19.68
C THR A 453 -18.58 -23.31 19.77
N LEU A 454 -18.11 -22.07 19.56
CA LEU A 454 -16.69 -21.71 19.72
C LEU A 454 -16.19 -22.08 21.11
N LYS A 455 -16.95 -21.73 22.17
CA LYS A 455 -16.51 -21.87 23.56
C LYS A 455 -16.57 -23.31 24.10
N ASN A 456 -17.53 -24.11 23.63
CA ASN A 456 -17.87 -25.39 24.26
C ASN A 456 -17.50 -26.62 23.42
N THR A 457 -16.84 -26.44 22.25
CA THR A 457 -16.41 -27.53 21.37
C THR A 457 -14.92 -27.42 21.04
N ASP A 458 -14.45 -28.30 20.19
CA ASP A 458 -13.09 -28.23 19.63
C ASP A 458 -12.90 -27.15 18.54
N LYS A 459 -13.96 -26.34 18.26
CA LYS A 459 -13.87 -25.22 17.32
C LYS A 459 -13.05 -24.08 17.92
N ASN A 460 -12.29 -23.39 17.05
CA ASN A 460 -11.36 -22.37 17.51
C ASN A 460 -11.45 -21.04 16.73
N ALA A 461 -12.33 -20.95 15.73
CA ALA A 461 -12.51 -19.71 14.97
C ALA A 461 -14.01 -19.46 14.69
N LEU A 462 -14.47 -18.25 14.97
CA LEU A 462 -15.79 -17.74 14.59
C LEU A 462 -15.59 -16.55 13.64
N LEU A 463 -16.02 -16.68 12.39
CA LEU A 463 -15.91 -15.61 11.39
C LEU A 463 -17.30 -15.05 11.07
N LEU A 464 -17.50 -13.79 11.37
CA LEU A 464 -18.73 -13.04 11.16
C LEU A 464 -18.60 -12.13 9.93
N CYS A 465 -19.60 -12.17 9.04
CA CYS A 465 -19.69 -11.25 7.91
C CYS A 465 -20.84 -10.26 8.15
N GLN A 466 -20.58 -9.23 8.95
CA GLN A 466 -21.55 -8.23 9.38
C GLN A 466 -20.85 -6.97 9.89
N SER A 467 -21.64 -5.95 10.30
CA SER A 467 -21.10 -4.79 11.03
C SER A 467 -20.61 -5.19 12.41
N SER A 468 -19.45 -4.65 12.81
CA SER A 468 -18.90 -4.82 14.17
C SER A 468 -19.51 -3.87 15.21
N GLN A 469 -20.50 -3.08 14.83
CA GLN A 469 -21.26 -2.21 15.74
C GLN A 469 -22.26 -2.98 16.61
N ASP A 470 -22.56 -4.22 16.25
CA ASP A 470 -23.47 -5.10 17.00
C ASP A 470 -23.04 -6.56 16.81
N LEU A 471 -22.33 -7.12 17.78
CA LEU A 471 -21.76 -8.46 17.71
C LEU A 471 -22.61 -9.47 18.50
N PRO A 472 -22.90 -10.66 17.94
CA PRO A 472 -23.64 -11.71 18.64
C PRO A 472 -22.75 -12.41 19.71
N LEU A 473 -22.10 -11.62 20.55
CA LEU A 473 -21.20 -12.06 21.62
C LEU A 473 -21.72 -11.63 22.97
N PRO A 474 -21.59 -12.47 24.03
CA PRO A 474 -21.91 -12.06 25.38
C PRO A 474 -21.02 -10.90 25.89
N GLU A 475 -21.52 -10.13 26.84
CA GLU A 475 -20.72 -9.15 27.55
C GLU A 475 -19.53 -9.80 28.25
N ARG A 476 -18.37 -9.14 28.28
CA ARG A 476 -17.16 -9.58 28.98
C ARG A 476 -16.74 -11.01 28.62
N SER A 477 -16.84 -11.34 27.33
CA SER A 477 -16.60 -12.69 26.82
C SER A 477 -15.24 -12.89 26.16
N VAL A 478 -14.58 -11.81 25.69
CA VAL A 478 -13.28 -11.87 25.02
C VAL A 478 -12.15 -11.35 25.90
N ASP A 479 -10.96 -11.94 25.77
CA ASP A 479 -9.79 -11.58 26.59
C ASP A 479 -9.04 -10.36 26.03
N ALA A 480 -9.01 -10.21 24.72
CA ALA A 480 -8.42 -9.05 24.05
C ALA A 480 -9.17 -8.70 22.76
N VAL A 481 -9.17 -7.42 22.41
CA VAL A 481 -9.55 -6.92 21.10
C VAL A 481 -8.26 -6.46 20.43
N ILE A 482 -7.88 -7.06 19.31
CA ILE A 482 -6.66 -6.72 18.55
C ILE A 482 -7.05 -6.55 17.10
N THR A 483 -6.94 -5.33 16.57
CA THR A 483 -7.53 -4.99 15.28
C THR A 483 -6.74 -3.91 14.54
N ASP A 484 -6.97 -3.79 13.22
CA ASP A 484 -6.43 -2.76 12.33
C ASP A 484 -7.63 -2.03 11.69
N PRO A 485 -8.17 -0.98 12.35
CA PRO A 485 -9.35 -0.28 11.86
C PRO A 485 -9.07 0.45 10.54
N PRO A 486 -10.09 0.84 9.77
CA PRO A 486 -9.91 1.66 8.57
C PRO A 486 -9.23 3.00 8.90
N TYR A 487 -8.28 3.40 8.06
CA TYR A 487 -7.48 4.62 8.25
C TYR A 487 -8.11 5.80 7.54
N PHE A 488 -9.16 6.33 8.14
CA PHE A 488 -9.87 7.54 7.74
C PHE A 488 -10.35 7.47 6.27
N ASP A 489 -9.61 7.98 5.29
CA ASP A 489 -9.95 8.02 3.87
C ASP A 489 -8.96 7.27 2.95
N ASN A 490 -8.07 6.44 3.51
CA ASN A 490 -6.97 5.85 2.75
C ASN A 490 -7.39 4.79 1.71
N VAL A 491 -8.30 3.88 2.04
CA VAL A 491 -8.66 2.75 1.18
C VAL A 491 -10.15 2.43 1.24
N MET A 492 -10.87 2.58 0.13
CA MET A 492 -12.28 2.20 -0.01
C MET A 492 -12.37 0.71 -0.34
N TYR A 493 -12.26 -0.14 0.71
CA TYR A 493 -12.17 -1.60 0.57
C TYR A 493 -13.36 -2.21 -0.17
N GLY A 494 -14.58 -1.76 0.12
CA GLY A 494 -15.79 -2.24 -0.53
C GLY A 494 -15.80 -1.98 -2.03
N GLU A 495 -15.33 -0.81 -2.48
CA GLU A 495 -15.22 -0.49 -3.90
C GLU A 495 -14.19 -1.37 -4.61
N LEU A 496 -12.99 -1.51 -4.01
CA LEU A 496 -11.91 -2.30 -4.61
C LEU A 496 -12.21 -3.80 -4.61
N SER A 497 -12.89 -4.31 -3.60
CA SER A 497 -13.21 -5.73 -3.49
C SER A 497 -14.37 -6.17 -4.37
N ASP A 498 -15.22 -5.27 -4.88
CA ASP A 498 -16.28 -5.59 -5.83
C ASP A 498 -15.79 -6.38 -7.04
N PHE A 499 -14.59 -6.07 -7.53
CA PHE A 499 -13.95 -6.80 -8.62
C PHE A 499 -13.82 -8.32 -8.35
N PHE A 500 -13.48 -8.68 -7.11
CA PHE A 500 -13.40 -10.09 -6.71
C PHE A 500 -14.77 -10.62 -6.30
N TYR A 501 -15.56 -9.81 -5.64
CA TYR A 501 -16.88 -10.16 -5.14
C TYR A 501 -17.81 -10.68 -6.25
N VAL A 502 -17.87 -9.97 -7.39
CA VAL A 502 -18.76 -10.35 -8.51
C VAL A 502 -18.39 -11.71 -9.12
N TRP A 503 -17.14 -12.14 -9.05
CA TRP A 503 -16.69 -13.46 -9.45
C TRP A 503 -16.93 -14.51 -8.36
N LEU A 504 -16.60 -14.22 -7.10
CA LEU A 504 -16.87 -15.11 -5.96
C LEU A 504 -18.36 -15.41 -5.81
N ARG A 505 -19.20 -14.42 -6.05
CA ARG A 505 -20.64 -14.54 -6.02
C ARG A 505 -21.17 -15.65 -6.93
N LEU A 506 -20.54 -15.94 -8.07
CA LEU A 506 -20.92 -17.02 -8.98
C LEU A 506 -20.84 -18.41 -8.33
N PHE A 507 -19.98 -18.56 -7.32
CA PHE A 507 -19.82 -19.81 -6.58
C PHE A 507 -20.57 -19.83 -5.26
N LEU A 508 -20.75 -18.68 -4.61
CA LEU A 508 -21.00 -18.58 -3.17
C LEU A 508 -22.41 -18.08 -2.81
N LYS A 509 -23.13 -17.42 -3.72
CA LYS A 509 -24.43 -16.78 -3.43
C LYS A 509 -25.50 -17.74 -2.92
N GLU A 510 -25.45 -19.02 -3.30
CA GLU A 510 -26.39 -20.03 -2.84
C GLU A 510 -25.99 -20.68 -1.51
N ARG A 511 -24.71 -20.49 -1.10
CA ARG A 511 -24.14 -21.07 0.12
C ARG A 511 -24.13 -20.07 1.27
N TYR A 512 -23.91 -18.80 0.96
CA TYR A 512 -23.72 -17.73 1.95
C TYR A 512 -24.62 -16.53 1.62
N PRO A 513 -25.60 -16.19 2.48
CA PRO A 513 -26.54 -15.08 2.24
C PRO A 513 -25.88 -13.72 1.97
N PHE A 514 -24.71 -13.47 2.56
CA PHE A 514 -23.96 -12.21 2.36
C PHE A 514 -23.28 -12.11 0.97
N PHE A 515 -23.31 -13.16 0.14
CA PHE A 515 -22.99 -13.10 -1.29
C PHE A 515 -24.22 -12.95 -2.21
N ALA A 516 -25.42 -12.81 -1.66
CA ALA A 516 -26.65 -12.71 -2.47
C ALA A 516 -26.79 -11.34 -3.16
N SER A 517 -26.31 -10.26 -2.53
CA SER A 517 -26.35 -8.91 -3.09
C SER A 517 -25.53 -8.79 -4.39
N ALA A 518 -25.85 -7.76 -5.23
CA ALA A 518 -25.12 -7.52 -6.47
C ALA A 518 -23.67 -7.07 -6.22
N HIS A 519 -23.44 -6.34 -5.14
CA HIS A 519 -22.15 -5.76 -4.75
C HIS A 519 -21.94 -5.88 -3.23
N THR A 520 -20.71 -5.55 -2.80
CA THR A 520 -20.33 -5.45 -1.38
C THR A 520 -21.16 -4.39 -0.65
N PRO A 521 -21.37 -4.53 0.68
CA PRO A 521 -22.18 -3.60 1.47
C PRO A 521 -21.43 -2.30 1.84
N LYS A 522 -21.03 -1.52 0.86
CA LYS A 522 -20.21 -0.30 1.00
C LYS A 522 -20.75 0.71 2.01
N MET A 523 -22.08 0.81 2.15
CA MET A 523 -22.69 1.78 3.06
C MET A 523 -22.42 1.46 4.53
N ALA A 524 -22.20 0.19 4.87
CA ALA A 524 -21.88 -0.25 6.23
C ALA A 524 -20.38 -0.17 6.56
N GLU A 525 -19.53 0.15 5.59
CA GLU A 525 -18.09 0.31 5.78
C GLU A 525 -17.79 1.60 6.54
N VAL A 526 -17.07 1.52 7.66
CA VAL A 526 -16.70 2.66 8.50
C VAL A 526 -15.47 3.33 7.90
N ILE A 527 -15.69 4.25 6.97
CA ILE A 527 -14.64 5.00 6.28
C ILE A 527 -15.17 6.36 5.82
N LYS A 528 -14.31 7.39 5.81
CA LYS A 528 -14.62 8.68 5.19
C LYS A 528 -14.57 8.52 3.66
N ASN A 529 -15.67 8.79 2.97
CA ASN A 529 -15.79 8.73 1.51
C ASN A 529 -16.80 9.78 1.05
N GLN A 530 -16.33 10.98 0.83
CA GLN A 530 -17.20 12.13 0.48
C GLN A 530 -18.07 11.90 -0.75
N PRO A 531 -17.58 11.32 -1.86
CA PRO A 531 -18.44 10.99 -3.00
C PRO A 531 -19.61 10.07 -2.66
N ALA A 532 -19.46 9.22 -1.63
CA ALA A 532 -20.52 8.33 -1.13
C ALA A 532 -21.37 8.97 0.00
N GLY A 533 -21.19 10.26 0.31
CA GLY A 533 -21.89 10.97 1.37
C GLY A 533 -21.44 10.59 2.80
N LYS A 534 -20.24 10.05 2.95
CA LYS A 534 -19.64 9.68 4.23
C LYS A 534 -18.58 10.70 4.61
N ASP A 535 -18.94 11.59 5.51
CA ASP A 535 -18.05 12.63 6.04
C ASP A 535 -17.26 12.14 7.27
N GLU A 536 -16.63 13.05 7.97
CA GLU A 536 -15.87 12.80 9.19
C GLU A 536 -16.76 12.35 10.34
N ASP A 537 -17.94 12.97 10.50
CA ASP A 537 -18.90 12.60 11.56
C ASP A 537 -19.40 11.16 11.38
N PHE A 538 -19.60 10.73 10.12
CA PHE A 538 -19.93 9.34 9.81
C PHE A 538 -18.80 8.39 10.24
N PHE A 539 -17.55 8.74 9.97
CA PHE A 539 -16.39 7.93 10.37
C PHE A 539 -16.27 7.87 11.90
N LEU A 540 -16.29 9.03 12.56
CA LEU A 540 -16.16 9.14 14.01
C LEU A 540 -17.28 8.34 14.72
N SER A 541 -18.53 8.59 14.37
CA SER A 541 -19.67 7.89 15.00
C SER A 541 -19.64 6.39 14.74
N GLY A 542 -19.32 5.98 13.52
CA GLY A 542 -19.21 4.57 13.15
C GLY A 542 -18.11 3.84 13.92
N LEU A 543 -16.96 4.48 14.09
CA LEU A 543 -15.83 3.91 14.84
C LEU A 543 -16.11 3.88 16.35
N THR A 544 -16.75 4.93 16.90
CA THR A 544 -17.20 4.97 18.29
C THR A 544 -18.12 3.78 18.60
N MET A 545 -19.13 3.54 17.78
CA MET A 545 -20.05 2.40 17.97
C MET A 545 -19.33 1.05 17.96
N VAL A 546 -18.32 0.87 17.09
CA VAL A 546 -17.52 -0.36 17.08
C VAL A 546 -16.67 -0.50 18.34
N PHE A 547 -16.10 0.60 18.83
CA PHE A 547 -15.30 0.57 20.07
C PHE A 547 -16.18 0.44 21.33
N GLU A 548 -17.38 0.99 21.35
CA GLU A 548 -18.37 0.73 22.43
C GLU A 548 -18.74 -0.76 22.48
N GLU A 549 -18.96 -1.37 21.32
CA GLU A 549 -19.27 -2.79 21.22
C GLU A 549 -18.05 -3.65 21.63
N ALA A 550 -16.85 -3.27 21.20
CA ALA A 550 -15.60 -3.87 21.66
C ALA A 550 -15.47 -3.77 23.20
N ARG A 551 -15.81 -2.61 23.78
CA ARG A 551 -15.84 -2.43 25.25
C ARG A 551 -16.87 -3.33 25.93
N ARG A 552 -18.02 -3.50 25.35
CA ARG A 552 -19.08 -4.37 25.89
C ARG A 552 -18.61 -5.82 26.01
N VAL A 553 -18.03 -6.35 24.93
CA VAL A 553 -17.63 -7.76 24.84
C VAL A 553 -16.29 -8.05 25.51
N LEU A 554 -15.40 -7.07 25.64
CA LEU A 554 -14.09 -7.20 26.30
C LEU A 554 -14.26 -7.43 27.80
N LYS A 555 -13.50 -8.33 28.40
CA LYS A 555 -13.40 -8.50 29.87
C LYS A 555 -12.88 -7.22 30.53
N ASP A 556 -13.15 -7.05 31.84
CA ASP A 556 -12.77 -5.81 32.52
C ASP A 556 -11.25 -5.62 32.62
N GLU A 557 -10.48 -6.70 32.66
CA GLU A 557 -9.02 -6.69 32.66
C GLU A 557 -8.41 -6.81 31.26
N GLY A 558 -9.25 -6.92 30.21
CA GLY A 558 -8.80 -7.08 28.85
C GLY A 558 -8.22 -5.80 28.26
N LEU A 559 -7.47 -5.96 27.18
CA LEU A 559 -6.88 -4.88 26.39
C LEU A 559 -7.55 -4.76 25.04
N MET A 560 -7.75 -3.52 24.58
CA MET A 560 -7.97 -3.21 23.20
C MET A 560 -6.67 -2.67 22.62
N VAL A 561 -6.13 -3.33 21.59
CA VAL A 561 -4.91 -2.92 20.89
C VAL A 561 -5.24 -2.74 19.43
N PHE A 562 -4.91 -1.59 18.88
CA PHE A 562 -5.12 -1.34 17.47
C PHE A 562 -3.94 -0.61 16.83
N THR A 563 -3.80 -0.74 15.51
CA THR A 563 -2.82 0.02 14.73
C THR A 563 -3.49 1.21 14.08
N PHE A 564 -2.80 2.36 14.01
CA PHE A 564 -3.30 3.55 13.33
C PHE A 564 -2.16 4.39 12.76
N HIS A 565 -2.41 4.97 11.58
CA HIS A 565 -1.47 5.82 10.88
C HIS A 565 -2.21 6.82 10.00
N HIS A 566 -2.00 8.09 10.24
CA HIS A 566 -2.50 9.16 9.38
C HIS A 566 -1.64 10.41 9.51
N ARG A 567 -1.58 11.25 8.44
CA ARG A 567 -0.81 12.51 8.44
C ARG A 567 -1.58 13.68 9.01
N GLU A 568 -2.90 13.63 8.89
CA GLU A 568 -3.78 14.73 9.27
C GLU A 568 -4.14 14.65 10.75
N HIS A 569 -4.11 15.81 11.43
CA HIS A 569 -4.52 15.94 12.84
C HIS A 569 -5.99 15.55 13.02
N GLU A 570 -6.82 15.90 12.05
CA GLU A 570 -8.25 15.60 12.00
C GLU A 570 -8.54 14.09 12.15
N ALA A 571 -7.76 13.26 11.44
CA ALA A 571 -7.90 11.81 11.54
C ALA A 571 -7.51 11.27 12.92
N TRP A 572 -6.46 11.84 13.56
CA TRP A 572 -6.07 11.50 14.93
C TRP A 572 -7.11 11.95 15.93
N SER A 573 -7.68 13.16 15.76
CA SER A 573 -8.76 13.66 16.61
C SER A 573 -9.99 12.76 16.55
N SER A 574 -10.38 12.32 15.34
CA SER A 574 -11.51 11.44 15.15
C SER A 574 -11.30 10.06 15.79
N VAL A 575 -10.11 9.44 15.61
CA VAL A 575 -9.83 8.12 16.18
C VAL A 575 -9.71 8.19 17.71
N MET A 576 -9.00 9.19 18.25
CA MET A 576 -8.88 9.36 19.70
C MET A 576 -10.22 9.73 20.33
N GLY A 577 -11.03 10.55 19.65
CA GLY A 577 -12.41 10.83 20.06
C GLY A 577 -13.21 9.54 20.21
N ALA A 578 -13.18 8.68 19.20
CA ALA A 578 -13.87 7.39 19.22
C ALA A 578 -13.40 6.47 20.38
N VAL A 579 -12.09 6.43 20.65
CA VAL A 579 -11.53 5.66 21.78
C VAL A 579 -12.05 6.16 23.13
N LEU A 580 -12.00 7.49 23.33
CA LEU A 580 -12.34 8.11 24.59
C LEU A 580 -13.86 8.11 24.85
N ASP A 581 -14.66 8.40 23.82
CA ASP A 581 -16.13 8.40 23.91
C ASP A 581 -16.66 6.97 24.14
N ALA A 582 -16.03 5.96 23.56
CA ALA A 582 -16.34 4.55 23.84
C ALA A 582 -15.95 4.11 25.26
N GLY A 583 -15.32 4.98 26.07
CA GLY A 583 -14.98 4.71 27.48
C GLY A 583 -13.70 3.89 27.67
N PHE A 584 -12.74 4.07 26.76
CA PHE A 584 -11.37 3.60 26.94
C PHE A 584 -10.44 4.75 27.37
N TYR A 585 -9.24 4.40 27.82
CA TYR A 585 -8.09 5.29 27.92
C TYR A 585 -6.87 4.61 27.30
N VAL A 586 -5.93 5.42 26.84
CA VAL A 586 -4.68 4.93 26.25
C VAL A 586 -3.69 4.61 27.36
N SER A 587 -3.19 3.37 27.41
CA SER A 587 -2.20 2.93 28.42
C SER A 587 -0.79 2.92 27.88
N ALA A 588 -0.60 2.75 26.57
CA ALA A 588 0.69 2.84 25.91
C ALA A 588 0.55 3.10 24.39
N ILE A 589 1.55 3.73 23.77
CA ILE A 589 1.67 3.87 22.31
C ILE A 589 3.09 3.52 21.86
N TYR A 590 3.21 2.73 20.78
CA TYR A 590 4.49 2.32 20.20
C TYR A 590 4.53 2.55 18.69
N PRO A 591 5.60 3.14 18.15
CA PRO A 591 5.80 3.23 16.71
C PRO A 591 6.34 1.90 16.17
N VAL A 592 5.85 1.44 15.03
CA VAL A 592 6.39 0.27 14.35
C VAL A 592 6.42 0.51 12.84
N GLN A 593 7.43 -0.01 12.16
CA GLN A 593 7.54 0.10 10.70
C GLN A 593 6.28 -0.46 10.02
N ALA A 594 5.61 0.38 9.23
CA ALA A 594 4.33 0.03 8.60
C ALA A 594 4.48 -0.62 7.24
N GLU A 595 5.41 -0.13 6.42
CA GLU A 595 5.57 -0.51 5.03
C GLU A 595 7.01 -0.85 4.65
N MET A 596 7.17 -1.67 3.60
CA MET A 596 8.50 -1.95 3.03
C MET A 596 9.05 -0.71 2.32
N SER A 597 10.33 -0.40 2.52
CA SER A 597 11.07 0.67 1.83
C SER A 597 11.05 0.59 0.29
N THR A 598 10.62 -0.54 -0.28
CA THR A 598 10.45 -0.77 -1.73
C THR A 598 9.03 -0.55 -2.24
N SER A 599 8.10 -0.13 -1.39
CA SER A 599 6.72 0.17 -1.80
C SER A 599 6.71 1.29 -2.84
N LEU A 600 5.93 1.11 -3.91
CA LEU A 600 5.78 2.12 -4.96
C LEU A 600 5.05 3.38 -4.46
N HIS A 601 4.35 3.26 -3.33
CA HIS A 601 3.60 4.34 -2.70
C HIS A 601 4.50 5.35 -1.96
N ILE A 602 5.72 4.95 -1.58
CA ILE A 602 6.65 5.75 -0.78
C ILE A 602 7.63 6.57 -1.67
N ARG A 603 7.86 6.16 -2.91
CA ARG A 603 8.98 6.64 -3.74
C ARG A 603 9.01 8.13 -4.07
N ASP A 604 7.89 8.84 -3.99
CA ASP A 604 7.78 10.25 -4.39
C ASP A 604 7.04 11.14 -3.38
N GLN A 605 6.74 10.62 -2.18
CA GLN A 605 6.06 11.37 -1.13
C GLN A 605 6.85 11.24 0.18
N GLN A 606 6.87 12.28 1.01
CA GLN A 606 7.24 12.18 2.42
C GLN A 606 6.16 11.33 3.13
N ALA A 607 6.22 10.01 2.97
CA ALA A 607 5.30 9.11 3.64
C ALA A 607 5.75 8.95 5.09
N ILE A 608 4.82 8.97 6.04
CA ILE A 608 5.05 8.44 7.37
C ILE A 608 5.35 6.95 7.16
N GLU A 609 6.49 6.47 7.66
CA GLU A 609 6.93 5.09 7.48
C GLU A 609 6.49 4.19 8.63
N TYR A 610 5.97 4.78 9.71
CA TYR A 610 5.63 4.08 10.96
C TYR A 610 4.13 4.14 11.27
N ASP A 611 3.57 2.98 11.63
CA ASP A 611 2.26 2.88 12.28
C ASP A 611 2.42 3.09 13.80
N SER A 612 1.38 3.54 14.44
CA SER A 612 1.29 3.56 15.91
C SER A 612 0.47 2.38 16.41
N ILE A 613 1.04 1.57 17.27
CA ILE A 613 0.31 0.56 18.04
C ILE A 613 -0.25 1.26 19.27
N VAL A 614 -1.58 1.38 19.35
CA VAL A 614 -2.29 2.04 20.45
C VAL A 614 -2.86 0.98 21.38
N VAL A 615 -2.45 1.01 22.64
CA VAL A 615 -2.88 0.08 23.67
C VAL A 615 -3.88 0.78 24.59
N CYS A 616 -5.06 0.22 24.75
CA CYS A 616 -6.14 0.83 25.50
C CYS A 616 -6.70 -0.10 26.56
N ARG A 617 -7.12 0.50 27.68
CA ARG A 617 -7.89 -0.16 28.75
C ARG A 617 -9.25 0.51 28.94
N LYS A 618 -10.18 -0.23 29.52
CA LYS A 618 -11.46 0.31 29.98
C LYS A 618 -11.21 1.37 31.04
N ARG A 619 -11.78 2.56 30.83
CA ARG A 619 -11.67 3.67 31.79
C ARG A 619 -12.52 3.42 33.01
N MET A 620 -11.91 3.57 34.18
CA MET A 620 -12.57 3.44 35.50
C MET A 620 -12.80 4.79 36.19
N GLY A 621 -12.22 5.90 35.64
CA GLY A 621 -12.30 7.26 36.14
C GLY A 621 -11.15 7.60 37.10
N ASP A 622 -10.23 8.49 36.68
CA ASP A 622 -9.03 8.87 37.46
C ASP A 622 -9.13 10.26 38.10
N GLY A 623 -10.30 10.90 38.07
CA GLY A 623 -10.53 12.17 38.68
C GLY A 623 -10.17 13.40 37.85
N ARG A 624 -10.61 14.55 38.33
CA ARG A 624 -10.52 15.86 37.70
C ARG A 624 -9.10 16.40 37.75
N ILE A 625 -8.58 16.89 36.61
CA ILE A 625 -7.29 17.61 36.51
C ILE A 625 -7.49 18.95 35.79
N SER A 626 -6.72 19.99 36.16
CA SER A 626 -6.69 21.21 35.36
C SER A 626 -5.78 21.05 34.13
N TRP A 627 -6.10 21.75 33.02
CA TRP A 627 -5.26 21.75 31.85
C TRP A 627 -3.83 22.19 32.16
N GLU A 628 -3.66 23.22 32.98
CA GLU A 628 -2.36 23.75 33.39
C GLU A 628 -1.48 22.67 34.07
N GLN A 629 -2.06 21.88 34.97
CA GLN A 629 -1.34 20.77 35.61
C GLN A 629 -1.00 19.64 34.63
N LEU A 630 -1.89 19.37 33.70
CA LEU A 630 -1.65 18.36 32.62
C LEU A 630 -0.57 18.82 31.67
N GLU A 631 -0.58 20.11 31.30
CA GLU A 631 0.38 20.72 30.38
C GLU A 631 1.82 20.60 30.88
N ASP A 632 2.05 20.85 32.20
CA ASP A 632 3.36 20.63 32.82
C ASP A 632 3.85 19.19 32.72
N GLN A 633 2.94 18.22 32.92
CA GLN A 633 3.25 16.80 32.79
C GLN A 633 3.55 16.43 31.32
N VAL A 634 2.79 16.99 30.40
CA VAL A 634 2.96 16.80 28.96
C VAL A 634 4.31 17.34 28.49
N HIS A 635 4.69 18.54 28.92
CA HIS A 635 6.01 19.11 28.58
C HIS A 635 7.15 18.21 29.05
N PHE A 636 7.07 17.72 30.28
CA PHE A 636 8.07 16.79 30.82
C PHE A 636 8.14 15.48 30.02
N GLN A 637 6.99 14.85 29.77
CA GLN A 637 6.91 13.58 29.04
C GLN A 637 7.35 13.71 27.58
N ALA A 638 7.01 14.82 26.93
CA ALA A 638 7.42 15.07 25.55
C ALA A 638 8.94 15.28 25.46
N ALA A 639 9.53 16.03 26.38
CA ALA A 639 10.98 16.24 26.42
C ALA A 639 11.74 14.93 26.69
N GLU A 640 11.31 14.13 27.67
CA GLU A 640 11.90 12.83 27.98
C GLU A 640 11.82 11.87 26.79
N THR A 641 10.65 11.83 26.12
CA THR A 641 10.46 10.97 24.93
C THR A 641 11.37 11.38 23.78
N LEU A 642 11.51 12.67 23.53
CA LEU A 642 12.44 13.20 22.52
C LEU A 642 13.89 12.82 22.83
N GLU A 643 14.34 12.94 24.06
CA GLU A 643 15.69 12.56 24.51
C GLU A 643 15.96 11.07 24.30
N GLN A 644 15.03 10.20 24.70
CA GLN A 644 15.11 8.74 24.49
C GLN A 644 15.19 8.36 23.01
N LEU A 645 14.40 9.00 22.14
CA LEU A 645 14.42 8.74 20.70
C LEU A 645 15.76 9.16 20.05
N GLN A 646 16.40 10.21 20.55
CA GLN A 646 17.71 10.64 20.08
C GLN A 646 18.85 9.71 20.47
N GLU A 647 18.85 9.23 21.72
CA GLU A 647 19.87 8.32 22.23
C GLU A 647 19.87 6.98 21.48
N ASN A 648 18.69 6.53 21.03
CA ASN A 648 18.53 5.26 20.32
C ASN A 648 18.92 5.29 18.84
N GLY A 649 19.35 6.46 18.29
CA GLY A 649 20.06 6.60 17.00
C GLY A 649 19.32 6.09 15.77
N GLN A 650 18.00 6.02 15.81
CA GLN A 650 17.20 5.50 14.69
C GLN A 650 16.91 6.61 13.67
N GLY A 651 16.98 6.26 12.38
CA GLY A 651 16.64 7.15 11.26
C GLY A 651 15.15 7.44 11.14
N LEU A 652 14.51 7.86 12.24
CA LEU A 652 13.12 8.27 12.29
C LEU A 652 12.95 9.61 11.55
N SER A 653 11.90 9.75 10.74
CA SER A 653 11.56 11.04 10.18
C SER A 653 11.00 11.97 11.28
N ARG A 654 11.08 13.28 11.05
CA ARG A 654 10.49 14.27 11.96
C ARG A 654 8.99 14.01 12.22
N ALA A 655 8.29 13.58 11.19
CA ALA A 655 6.86 13.25 11.31
C ALA A 655 6.64 12.05 12.24
N ASP A 656 7.48 11.02 12.15
CA ASP A 656 7.41 9.85 13.03
C ASP A 656 7.68 10.22 14.48
N VAL A 657 8.72 11.03 14.74
CA VAL A 657 9.06 11.55 16.08
C VAL A 657 7.88 12.31 16.68
N SER A 658 7.26 13.21 15.90
CA SER A 658 6.13 14.01 16.39
C SER A 658 4.92 13.13 16.74
N VAL A 659 4.62 12.10 15.96
CA VAL A 659 3.53 11.16 16.22
C VAL A 659 3.78 10.32 17.47
N ILE A 660 5.03 9.88 17.69
CA ILE A 660 5.41 9.13 18.90
C ILE A 660 5.23 9.98 20.15
N VAL A 661 5.73 11.22 20.11
CA VAL A 661 5.61 12.14 21.24
C VAL A 661 4.15 12.48 21.50
N LEU A 662 3.35 12.74 20.45
CA LEU A 662 1.90 12.94 20.60
C LEU A 662 1.24 11.74 21.31
N GLY A 663 1.61 10.53 20.91
CA GLY A 663 1.11 9.32 21.54
C GLY A 663 1.34 9.31 23.05
N LYS A 664 2.56 9.61 23.48
CA LYS A 664 2.92 9.67 24.90
C LYS A 664 2.15 10.79 25.67
N CYS A 665 1.93 11.91 25.02
CA CYS A 665 1.12 13.00 25.61
C CYS A 665 -0.36 12.61 25.73
N LEU A 666 -0.88 11.89 24.75
CA LEU A 666 -2.25 11.36 24.76
C LEU A 666 -2.50 10.33 25.85
N GLU A 667 -1.49 9.54 26.26
CA GLU A 667 -1.59 8.63 27.40
C GLU A 667 -2.00 9.43 28.66
N LEU A 668 -1.41 10.60 28.90
CA LEU A 668 -1.70 11.44 30.05
C LEU A 668 -3.12 12.05 29.98
N TYR A 669 -3.44 12.67 28.83
CA TYR A 669 -4.75 13.30 28.64
C TYR A 669 -5.90 12.30 28.77
N SER A 670 -5.78 11.13 28.16
CA SER A 670 -6.85 10.14 28.09
C SER A 670 -7.25 9.54 29.44
N LYS A 671 -6.33 9.49 30.40
CA LYS A 671 -6.60 9.00 31.76
C LYS A 671 -7.61 9.88 32.50
N HIS A 672 -7.58 11.19 32.27
CA HIS A 672 -8.41 12.17 32.93
C HIS A 672 -9.65 12.60 32.15
N TYR A 673 -9.77 12.19 30.87
CA TYR A 673 -10.96 12.50 30.06
C TYR A 673 -12.25 11.90 30.71
N PRO A 674 -13.41 12.59 30.70
CA PRO A 674 -13.66 13.94 30.19
C PRO A 674 -13.36 15.09 31.20
N ASP A 675 -12.78 14.79 32.35
CA ASP A 675 -12.63 15.71 33.50
C ASP A 675 -11.32 16.54 33.42
N VAL A 676 -10.78 16.78 32.24
CA VAL A 676 -9.68 17.73 31.99
C VAL A 676 -10.29 19.12 31.81
N MET A 677 -10.02 20.04 32.76
CA MET A 677 -10.73 21.30 32.86
C MET A 677 -9.81 22.52 32.67
N GLU A 678 -10.31 23.52 31.96
CA GLU A 678 -9.75 24.88 31.96
C GLU A 678 -10.78 25.82 32.59
N GLY A 679 -10.54 26.21 33.82
CA GLY A 679 -11.55 26.88 34.63
C GLY A 679 -12.76 25.98 34.91
N GLU A 680 -13.93 26.35 34.38
CA GLU A 680 -15.17 25.57 34.49
C GLU A 680 -15.52 24.80 33.23
N GLN A 681 -14.74 24.92 32.13
CA GLN A 681 -14.99 24.28 30.87
C GLN A 681 -14.12 23.03 30.70
N ALA A 682 -14.68 21.97 30.13
CA ALA A 682 -13.93 20.76 29.78
C ALA A 682 -13.15 20.99 28.45
N VAL A 683 -11.89 20.59 28.42
CA VAL A 683 -11.05 20.62 27.21
C VAL A 683 -11.42 19.41 26.36
N LEU A 684 -12.00 19.65 25.19
CA LEU A 684 -12.43 18.61 24.26
C LEU A 684 -11.24 17.95 23.55
N VAL A 685 -11.44 16.72 23.05
CA VAL A 685 -10.39 15.89 22.43
C VAL A 685 -9.68 16.62 21.28
N GLY A 686 -10.42 17.21 20.35
CA GLY A 686 -9.84 17.97 19.22
C GLY A 686 -8.97 19.12 19.70
N GLU A 687 -9.48 19.92 20.66
CA GLU A 687 -8.75 21.02 21.26
C GLU A 687 -7.49 20.54 22.00
N ALA A 688 -7.60 19.45 22.75
CA ALA A 688 -6.46 18.85 23.45
C ALA A 688 -5.37 18.43 22.45
N ILE A 689 -5.74 17.76 21.37
CA ILE A 689 -4.80 17.32 20.32
C ILE A 689 -4.11 18.51 19.67
N ASP A 690 -4.83 19.57 19.31
CA ASP A 690 -4.23 20.79 18.73
C ASP A 690 -3.24 21.47 19.70
N ARG A 691 -3.57 21.50 20.97
CA ARG A 691 -2.69 22.03 22.02
C ARG A 691 -1.46 21.15 22.22
N LEU A 692 -1.62 19.82 22.25
CA LEU A 692 -0.51 18.88 22.34
C LEU A 692 0.44 19.00 21.13
N TRP A 693 -0.09 19.13 19.92
CA TRP A 693 0.73 19.39 18.73
C TRP A 693 1.50 20.71 18.84
N THR A 694 0.88 21.76 19.40
CA THR A 694 1.55 23.04 19.61
C THR A 694 2.73 22.90 20.58
N ILE A 695 2.57 22.15 21.67
CA ILE A 695 3.64 21.84 22.62
C ILE A 695 4.77 21.07 21.94
N ILE A 696 4.46 20.01 21.22
CA ILE A 696 5.45 19.18 20.50
C ILE A 696 6.22 19.99 19.47
N ASP A 697 5.55 20.83 18.70
CA ASP A 697 6.19 21.72 17.73
C ASP A 697 7.11 22.72 18.42
N SER A 698 6.74 23.27 19.60
CA SER A 698 7.59 24.20 20.35
C SER A 698 8.86 23.53 20.87
N LEU A 699 8.74 22.33 21.44
CA LEU A 699 9.89 21.54 21.92
C LEU A 699 10.83 21.15 20.79
N SER A 700 10.28 20.69 19.67
CA SER A 700 11.07 20.38 18.47
C SER A 700 11.80 21.61 17.92
N ILE A 701 11.21 22.80 18.01
CA ILE A 701 11.85 24.07 17.61
C ILE A 701 12.99 24.44 18.54
N GLU A 702 12.82 24.34 19.86
CA GLU A 702 13.86 24.63 20.83
C GLU A 702 15.06 23.70 20.65
N GLU A 703 14.83 22.44 20.39
CA GLU A 703 15.87 21.47 20.10
C GLU A 703 16.62 21.77 18.81
N ILE A 704 15.90 22.11 17.73
CA ILE A 704 16.50 22.51 16.45
C ILE A 704 17.37 23.77 16.63
N VAL A 705 16.86 24.74 17.39
CA VAL A 705 17.60 25.99 17.68
C VAL A 705 18.86 25.69 18.50
N SER A 706 18.83 24.75 19.43
CA SER A 706 20.01 24.34 20.20
C SER A 706 21.10 23.65 19.36
N ARG A 707 20.71 22.98 18.26
CA ARG A 707 21.63 22.33 17.32
C ARG A 707 22.16 23.24 16.23
N LEU A 708 21.49 24.38 15.98
CA LEU A 708 21.97 25.34 14.97
C LEU A 708 23.05 26.25 15.54
N PRO A 709 24.08 26.59 14.77
CA PRO A 709 25.11 27.51 15.17
C PRO A 709 24.53 28.85 15.59
N PHE A 710 24.97 29.37 16.75
CA PHE A 710 24.46 30.60 17.33
C PHE A 710 24.71 31.83 16.42
N ASN A 711 25.76 31.81 15.62
CA ASN A 711 26.22 32.91 14.79
C ASN A 711 25.67 32.95 13.36
N LEU A 712 24.64 32.13 13.03
CA LEU A 712 23.92 32.23 11.76
C LEU A 712 22.99 33.46 11.76
N ASP A 713 22.69 33.98 10.55
CA ASP A 713 21.66 35.01 10.40
C ASP A 713 20.23 34.48 10.71
N GLU A 714 19.37 35.40 11.15
CA GLU A 714 18.01 35.02 11.61
C GLU A 714 17.12 34.44 10.51
N VAL A 715 17.28 34.86 9.26
CA VAL A 715 16.53 34.32 8.12
C VAL A 715 16.96 32.87 7.84
N THR A 716 18.26 32.58 7.92
CA THR A 716 18.82 31.22 7.78
C THR A 716 18.33 30.31 8.90
N LYS A 717 18.34 30.77 10.16
CA LYS A 717 17.78 30.00 11.29
C LYS A 717 16.30 29.71 11.08
N ALA A 718 15.53 30.72 10.70
CA ALA A 718 14.09 30.54 10.46
C ALA A 718 13.81 29.62 9.27
N TYR A 719 14.62 29.68 8.20
CA TYR A 719 14.54 28.72 7.09
C TYR A 719 14.80 27.29 7.57
N ALA A 720 15.88 27.07 8.29
CA ALA A 720 16.24 25.75 8.80
C ALA A 720 15.11 25.15 9.66
N ILE A 721 14.46 25.95 10.48
CA ILE A 721 13.42 25.53 11.40
C ILE A 721 12.06 25.31 10.70
N ALA A 722 11.65 26.24 9.83
CA ALA A 722 10.31 26.25 9.27
C ALA A 722 10.17 25.48 7.94
N LEU A 723 11.24 25.46 7.14
CA LEU A 723 11.19 25.06 5.74
C LEU A 723 12.12 23.90 5.37
N ALA A 724 13.22 23.67 6.11
CA ALA A 724 14.17 22.62 5.76
C ALA A 724 13.49 21.23 5.74
N GLY A 725 13.73 20.48 4.66
CA GLY A 725 13.13 19.16 4.43
C GLY A 725 11.68 19.18 3.91
N ARG A 726 11.03 20.33 3.83
CA ARG A 726 9.67 20.46 3.29
C ARG A 726 9.70 20.81 1.80
N ARG A 727 8.64 20.41 1.08
CA ARG A 727 8.39 20.85 -0.30
C ARG A 727 7.36 21.98 -0.35
N GLU A 728 6.42 21.92 0.55
CA GLU A 728 5.26 22.81 0.61
C GLU A 728 4.84 23.03 2.07
N ILE A 729 4.27 24.20 2.37
CA ILE A 729 3.69 24.55 3.66
C ILE A 729 2.49 25.47 3.44
N PRO A 730 1.38 25.35 4.20
CA PRO A 730 0.29 26.30 4.17
C PRO A 730 0.77 27.72 4.54
N PHE A 731 0.27 28.73 3.82
CA PHE A 731 0.67 30.13 4.03
C PHE A 731 0.45 30.59 5.47
N ASP A 732 -0.69 30.23 6.07
CA ASP A 732 -1.04 30.65 7.43
C ASP A 732 -0.11 30.00 8.46
N GLU A 733 0.30 28.75 8.25
CA GLU A 733 1.24 28.05 9.11
C GLU A 733 2.63 28.67 9.05
N LEU A 734 3.16 28.94 7.84
CA LEU A 734 4.44 29.60 7.68
C LEU A 734 4.42 31.00 8.32
N ASN A 735 3.37 31.77 8.03
CA ASN A 735 3.22 33.12 8.58
C ASN A 735 3.16 33.14 10.13
N LYS A 736 2.46 32.18 10.74
CA LYS A 736 2.42 32.00 12.21
C LYS A 736 3.82 31.71 12.76
N ARG A 737 4.56 30.77 12.16
CA ARG A 737 5.93 30.36 12.57
C ARG A 737 6.94 31.52 12.47
N LEU A 738 6.84 32.33 11.43
CA LEU A 738 7.75 33.47 11.21
C LEU A 738 7.44 34.67 12.12
N ARG A 739 6.16 34.95 12.39
CA ARG A 739 5.76 36.07 13.28
C ARG A 739 6.31 35.92 14.69
N HIS A 740 6.38 34.72 15.25
CA HIS A 740 7.00 34.47 16.57
C HIS A 740 8.49 34.88 16.62
N ARG A 741 9.15 35.03 15.48
CA ARG A 741 10.53 35.46 15.34
C ARG A 741 10.69 36.88 14.81
N GLY A 742 9.62 37.63 14.69
CA GLY A 742 9.64 39.00 14.14
C GLY A 742 9.94 39.06 12.64
N LEU A 743 9.78 37.93 11.92
CA LEU A 743 9.99 37.82 10.47
C LEU A 743 8.65 37.77 9.71
N SER A 744 8.69 38.21 8.45
CA SER A 744 7.54 38.17 7.56
C SER A 744 7.76 37.17 6.42
N THR A 745 6.69 36.58 5.90
CA THR A 745 6.73 35.67 4.76
C THR A 745 7.29 36.35 3.49
N SER A 746 7.12 37.68 3.37
CA SER A 746 7.68 38.45 2.25
C SER A 746 9.21 38.39 2.20
N ILE A 747 9.92 38.38 3.33
CA ILE A 747 11.39 38.26 3.33
C ILE A 747 11.82 36.97 2.66
N PHE A 748 11.11 35.85 2.91
CA PHE A 748 11.43 34.57 2.29
C PHE A 748 11.12 34.51 0.79
N SER A 749 10.08 35.24 0.36
CA SER A 749 9.75 35.37 -1.05
C SER A 749 10.75 36.26 -1.79
N ASP A 750 11.14 37.38 -1.17
CA ASP A 750 12.14 38.32 -1.73
C ASP A 750 13.52 37.68 -1.87
N GLU A 751 13.87 36.80 -0.93
CA GLU A 751 15.11 36.01 -0.97
C GLU A 751 14.98 34.74 -1.82
N GLN A 752 13.90 34.56 -2.52
CA GLN A 752 13.59 33.36 -3.35
C GLN A 752 13.79 32.04 -2.60
N LEU A 753 13.51 32.01 -1.32
CA LEU A 753 13.46 30.78 -0.52
C LEU A 753 12.13 30.05 -0.64
N VAL A 754 11.08 30.79 -0.99
CA VAL A 754 9.73 30.26 -1.21
C VAL A 754 9.06 30.93 -2.41
N ALA A 755 8.14 30.22 -3.05
CA ALA A 755 7.17 30.71 -4.03
C ALA A 755 5.75 30.61 -3.44
N ILE A 756 5.00 31.71 -3.44
CA ILE A 756 3.66 31.78 -2.85
C ILE A 756 2.62 31.55 -3.95
N GLU A 757 1.82 30.50 -3.83
CA GLU A 757 0.75 30.14 -4.77
C GLU A 757 -0.60 30.08 -4.03
N GLY A 758 -1.28 31.22 -3.94
CA GLY A 758 -2.57 31.33 -3.25
C GLY A 758 -2.45 31.09 -1.75
N LYS A 759 -2.98 29.97 -1.24
CA LYS A 759 -2.91 29.57 0.18
C LYS A 759 -1.74 28.61 0.49
N SER A 760 -0.99 28.19 -0.53
CA SER A 760 0.15 27.30 -0.41
C SER A 760 1.46 28.06 -0.67
N VAL A 761 2.52 27.61 -0.01
CA VAL A 761 3.88 28.15 -0.14
C VAL A 761 4.80 26.99 -0.53
N GLN A 762 5.35 27.05 -1.73
CA GLN A 762 6.33 26.07 -2.22
C GLN A 762 7.73 26.46 -1.77
N VAL A 763 8.52 25.50 -1.28
CA VAL A 763 9.91 25.71 -0.89
C VAL A 763 10.79 25.61 -2.14
N VAL A 764 11.51 26.68 -2.45
CA VAL A 764 12.40 26.75 -3.63
C VAL A 764 13.68 25.96 -3.37
N ARG A 765 14.00 25.04 -4.27
CA ARG A 765 15.19 24.18 -4.14
C ARG A 765 16.48 24.92 -4.46
N PRO A 766 17.64 24.46 -3.94
CA PRO A 766 18.93 25.10 -4.24
C PRO A 766 19.22 25.29 -5.73
N ASN A 767 18.88 24.29 -6.56
CA ASN A 767 19.11 24.35 -8.02
C ASN A 767 18.26 25.41 -8.71
N GLU A 768 17.04 25.66 -8.23
CA GLU A 768 16.11 26.63 -8.79
C GLU A 768 16.51 28.08 -8.44
N ARG A 769 17.36 28.25 -7.43
CA ARG A 769 17.89 29.55 -6.98
C ARG A 769 19.20 29.94 -7.68
N ARG A 770 19.71 29.16 -8.60
CA ARG A 770 21.01 29.34 -9.24
C ARG A 770 21.19 30.74 -9.79
N ASP A 771 20.33 31.15 -10.71
CA ASP A 771 20.43 32.43 -11.41
C ASP A 771 20.33 33.64 -10.43
N TYR A 772 19.47 33.48 -9.42
CA TYR A 772 19.34 34.48 -8.35
C TYR A 772 20.60 34.64 -7.53
N LEU A 773 21.24 33.52 -7.14
CA LEU A 773 22.45 33.51 -6.33
C LEU A 773 23.68 34.05 -7.12
N GLU A 774 23.79 33.68 -8.40
CA GLU A 774 24.82 34.17 -9.32
C GLU A 774 24.68 35.68 -9.51
N ALA A 775 23.49 36.20 -9.76
CA ALA A 775 23.24 37.64 -9.93
C ALA A 775 23.56 38.45 -8.66
N ARG A 776 23.30 37.92 -7.48
CA ARG A 776 23.66 38.58 -6.19
C ARG A 776 25.19 38.63 -5.98
N LEU A 777 25.89 37.57 -6.35
CA LEU A 777 27.34 37.49 -6.27
C LEU A 777 28.02 38.48 -7.23
N GLU A 778 27.55 38.57 -8.47
CA GLU A 778 28.05 39.51 -9.47
C GLU A 778 27.86 40.96 -9.04
N ARG A 779 26.76 41.26 -8.36
CA ARG A 779 26.46 42.61 -7.86
C ARG A 779 27.14 42.92 -6.53
N GLY A 780 27.91 42.02 -5.95
CA GLY A 780 28.59 42.17 -4.68
C GLY A 780 27.64 42.34 -3.49
N GLN A 781 26.40 41.82 -3.59
CA GLN A 781 25.41 41.91 -2.53
C GLN A 781 25.72 40.90 -1.40
N ARG A 782 25.28 41.26 -0.19
CA ARG A 782 25.45 40.40 0.98
C ARG A 782 24.58 39.13 0.80
N LEU A 783 25.20 37.96 0.95
CA LEU A 783 24.54 36.68 0.96
C LEU A 783 24.19 36.26 2.39
N LEU A 784 23.00 35.66 2.58
CA LEU A 784 22.62 34.95 3.78
C LEU A 784 23.48 33.69 3.94
N ASP A 785 23.51 33.11 5.13
CA ASP A 785 24.24 31.85 5.35
C ASP A 785 23.62 30.71 4.57
N ILE A 786 22.29 30.65 4.45
CA ILE A 786 21.60 29.68 3.59
C ILE A 786 21.88 29.88 2.10
N ASP A 787 22.08 31.14 1.65
CA ASP A 787 22.44 31.42 0.26
C ASP A 787 23.81 30.85 -0.07
N ARG A 788 24.77 30.98 0.84
CA ARG A 788 26.12 30.41 0.69
C ARG A 788 26.08 28.90 0.61
N VAL A 789 25.28 28.26 1.46
CA VAL A 789 25.11 26.81 1.45
C VAL A 789 24.43 26.34 0.17
N HIS A 790 23.35 27.00 -0.27
CA HIS A 790 22.66 26.66 -1.51
C HIS A 790 23.56 26.90 -2.74
N TYR A 791 24.40 27.95 -2.73
CA TYR A 791 25.35 28.19 -3.80
C TYR A 791 26.44 27.11 -3.82
N LEU A 792 26.98 26.72 -2.68
CA LEU A 792 27.93 25.59 -2.58
C LEU A 792 27.31 24.29 -3.05
N TYR A 793 26.03 24.06 -2.77
CA TYR A 793 25.30 22.92 -3.26
C TYR A 793 25.22 22.88 -4.79
N VAL A 794 24.89 24.03 -5.41
CA VAL A 794 24.81 24.16 -6.88
C VAL A 794 26.20 23.98 -7.52
N GLU A 795 27.22 24.62 -6.97
CA GLU A 795 28.59 24.53 -7.45
C GLU A 795 29.18 23.11 -7.30
N TYR A 796 28.84 22.40 -6.24
CA TYR A 796 29.22 21.01 -6.06
C TYR A 796 28.64 20.09 -7.14
N ARG A 797 27.38 20.29 -7.52
CA ARG A 797 26.70 19.45 -8.51
C ARG A 797 26.99 19.80 -9.96
N TYR A 798 27.12 21.08 -10.27
CA TYR A 798 27.07 21.58 -11.65
C TYR A 798 28.16 22.60 -11.99
N GLY A 799 28.91 23.10 -11.02
CA GLY A 799 29.86 24.23 -11.22
C GLY A 799 31.33 23.80 -11.29
N ALA A 800 32.18 24.73 -11.77
CA ALA A 800 33.63 24.57 -11.83
C ALA A 800 34.37 25.24 -10.65
N ASN A 801 33.69 26.08 -9.88
CA ASN A 801 34.32 26.98 -8.90
C ASN A 801 34.09 26.54 -7.44
N PHE A 802 33.55 25.31 -7.21
CA PHE A 802 33.20 24.81 -5.88
C PHE A 802 34.33 24.99 -4.86
N ARG A 803 35.57 24.57 -5.18
CA ARG A 803 36.69 24.63 -4.26
C ARG A 803 37.02 26.07 -3.84
N GLN A 804 36.96 27.03 -4.78
CA GLN A 804 37.21 28.44 -4.52
C GLN A 804 36.21 29.02 -3.53
N PHE A 805 34.92 28.80 -3.75
CA PHE A 805 33.87 29.31 -2.87
C PHE A 805 33.84 28.58 -1.54
N ARG A 806 34.07 27.28 -1.51
CA ARG A 806 34.20 26.50 -0.28
C ARG A 806 35.33 27.01 0.62
N GLN A 807 36.46 27.34 0.04
CA GLN A 807 37.57 27.94 0.76
C GLN A 807 37.26 29.38 1.25
N ARG A 808 36.64 30.20 0.39
CA ARG A 808 36.26 31.57 0.70
C ARG A 808 35.26 31.66 1.86
N TRP A 809 34.32 30.74 1.94
CA TRP A 809 33.24 30.70 2.93
C TRP A 809 33.45 29.64 4.01
N ARG A 810 34.67 29.23 4.24
CA ARG A 810 34.98 28.26 5.29
C ARG A 810 34.57 28.80 6.66
N SER A 811 33.62 28.11 7.31
CA SER A 811 33.10 28.49 8.61
C SER A 811 32.55 27.23 9.28
N GLN A 812 32.86 27.07 10.58
CA GLN A 812 32.29 25.98 11.37
C GLN A 812 30.77 26.04 11.36
N ALA A 813 30.17 27.24 11.45
CA ALA A 813 28.73 27.42 11.40
C ALA A 813 28.08 26.92 10.09
N LEU A 814 28.75 27.16 8.95
CA LEU A 814 28.24 26.66 7.67
C LEU A 814 28.40 25.14 7.55
N ASP A 815 29.43 24.55 8.13
CA ASP A 815 29.64 23.12 8.15
C ASP A 815 28.59 22.44 9.01
N GLU A 816 28.27 22.97 10.18
CA GLU A 816 27.22 22.50 11.06
C GLU A 816 25.82 22.65 10.39
N LEU A 817 25.56 23.78 9.73
CA LEU A 817 24.35 24.00 8.96
C LEU A 817 24.21 22.99 7.81
N CYS A 818 25.27 22.67 7.09
CA CYS A 818 25.27 21.67 6.04
C CYS A 818 24.94 20.27 6.61
N ARG A 819 25.56 19.85 7.72
CA ARG A 819 25.23 18.57 8.37
C ARG A 819 23.77 18.52 8.83
N TYR A 820 23.29 19.59 9.43
CA TYR A 820 21.89 19.72 9.81
C TYR A 820 20.96 19.56 8.59
N LEU A 821 21.24 20.25 7.47
CA LEU A 821 20.46 20.16 6.26
C LEU A 821 20.53 18.77 5.64
N ALA A 822 21.67 18.07 5.69
CA ALA A 822 21.80 16.68 5.24
C ALA A 822 20.86 15.76 6.04
N GLU A 823 20.87 15.89 7.36
CA GLU A 823 20.01 15.10 8.26
C GLU A 823 18.52 15.36 7.98
N VAL A 824 18.09 16.61 7.94
CA VAL A 824 16.67 16.97 7.81
C VAL A 824 16.12 16.72 6.40
N THR A 825 16.93 16.91 5.35
CA THR A 825 16.50 16.73 3.96
C THR A 825 16.75 15.33 3.41
N GLY A 826 17.61 14.54 4.05
CA GLY A 826 18.13 13.27 3.54
C GLY A 826 19.04 13.43 2.31
N ASP A 827 19.46 14.64 1.94
CA ASP A 827 20.30 14.87 0.76
C ASP A 827 21.80 14.88 1.13
N THR A 828 22.46 13.76 0.84
CA THR A 828 23.89 13.54 1.12
C THR A 828 24.84 14.50 0.42
N VAL A 829 24.37 15.38 -0.47
CA VAL A 829 25.21 16.42 -1.10
C VAL A 829 25.69 17.41 -0.05
N TYR A 830 24.88 17.72 0.94
CA TYR A 830 25.28 18.62 2.02
C TYR A 830 26.45 18.04 2.85
N ASP A 831 26.45 16.74 3.15
CA ASP A 831 27.59 16.07 3.80
C ASP A 831 28.84 16.11 2.93
N LYS A 832 28.69 15.86 1.64
CA LYS A 832 29.82 15.89 0.69
C LYS A 832 30.43 17.29 0.54
N ILE A 833 29.65 18.36 0.73
CA ILE A 833 30.16 19.72 0.79
C ILE A 833 31.10 19.90 2.00
N VAL A 834 30.78 19.29 3.14
CA VAL A 834 31.59 19.33 4.35
C VAL A 834 32.84 18.44 4.22
N GLU A 835 32.68 17.24 3.69
CA GLU A 835 33.74 16.24 3.54
C GLU A 835 34.74 16.55 2.43
N ALA A 836 34.38 17.44 1.49
CA ALA A 836 35.25 17.78 0.37
C ALA A 836 36.57 18.38 0.89
N ALA A 837 37.60 17.56 0.87
CA ALA A 837 38.94 17.93 1.26
C ALA A 837 39.52 19.01 0.33
N PHE A 838 40.31 19.90 0.89
CA PHE A 838 41.03 20.97 0.18
C PHE A 838 42.21 20.44 -0.61
#